data_d48f98196b71e7b258af6042a03009fa
#
_entry.id   d48f98196b71e7b258af6042a03009fa
#
_cell.length_a   1.000
_cell.length_b   1.000
_cell.length_c   1.000
_cell.angle_alpha   90.00
_cell.angle_beta   90.00
_cell.angle_gamma   90.00
#
_symmetry.space_group_name_H-M   'P 1'
#
loop_
_entity.id
_entity.type
_entity.pdbx_description
1 polymer ?
#
loop_
_entity_poly.entity_id
_entity_poly.type
_entity_poly.pdbx_seq_one_letter_code
_entity_poly.pdbx_strand_id
1 'polypeptide(L)'
;MSLKIKPFPFYHQQESSDCGPACLRMIARHYGKQYSAEMLRKHCFISREGVSMLGISDAAEYIGLHTLGVQITFEQLANDAILPCILHWNQNHFVVCHKIEKHKKKNKTTYTIHLADPASQRITMTQQEFEKCWLSSRNAKGETGIALMLEPGVDFGQQEDEFKTSKKNLTSFLRYFLPYKRLGLQLILGMIAGSLIQLILPFLSQSMVDKGINGRNLNLITLILIAQLCLFLTQLLIGYLRSWIMLHINSRIDISLISDFLTKLMHMPLHFFDTKKMGDILQRIGDHGRIKSFLIGNSLGTLFSLVNFIVFLIILGYYNLKILGIFLLGNALYVIWVLFFMRYRRELDIKRFYQSSQEQSRMIQMIQGMQDIKLNNNEKQKRWEWERIQVKLFRISLKGLKVGQIQQSGSTLFTQGTNILITFIAAQAVVEGKMTLGMMMALSYIIGQVSAPISEFINFAQSLQDAKISLERLNEIHAQDDEEKDIDTKLTVLPTDRTINIEHIYYSYSGAERDYALQDVCLKIPAHKVTAIVGESGCGKTTLLKLLQGFYLPNDGQIKIGKVPLGQINPHLWRGMTGSVMQESFIFSDTIANNIALCTDEVDLERLIRASQMANIDDFISSLPLGYNTRIGMEGNGISQGQRQRILLARAIYKNPEYIFLDEATNALDAINEHIIMNNLRAFYKGKTVVISAHRLSTIKDADQIIVMNKGKVVESGTHQELLNKKGRYYQLIKNQMGTSTTIN
;
A
#
# COMPACT_ATOMS: atom_id res chain seq x y z
N MET A 1 -45.36 16.34 2.00
CA MET A 1 -43.92 16.54 2.02
C MET A 1 -43.25 15.16 2.15
N SER A 2 -42.80 14.56 1.04
CA SER A 2 -42.13 13.26 1.04
C SER A 2 -40.73 13.47 1.62
N LEU A 3 -40.51 12.99 2.84
CA LEU A 3 -39.17 12.89 3.46
C LEU A 3 -38.30 12.03 2.55
N LYS A 4 -37.43 12.66 1.76
CA LYS A 4 -36.34 11.94 1.05
C LYS A 4 -35.45 11.28 2.11
N ILE A 5 -35.69 10.00 2.38
CA ILE A 5 -34.84 9.18 3.23
C ILE A 5 -33.45 9.20 2.57
N LYS A 6 -32.49 9.85 3.22
CA LYS A 6 -31.10 9.85 2.75
C LYS A 6 -30.65 8.39 2.72
N PRO A 7 -30.06 7.92 1.60
CA PRO A 7 -29.56 6.56 1.52
C PRO A 7 -28.47 6.35 2.58
N PHE A 8 -28.41 5.14 3.18
CA PHE A 8 -27.40 4.78 4.19
C PHE A 8 -26.00 5.16 3.69
N PRO A 9 -25.14 5.81 4.50
CA PRO A 9 -23.78 6.17 4.07
C PRO A 9 -23.00 4.95 3.65
N PHE A 10 -22.13 5.10 2.65
CA PHE A 10 -21.34 3.99 2.12
C PHE A 10 -19.90 4.43 1.89
N TYR A 11 -18.95 3.62 2.41
CA TYR A 11 -17.53 3.77 2.21
C TYR A 11 -16.94 2.45 1.75
N HIS A 12 -16.16 2.49 0.67
CA HIS A 12 -15.38 1.34 0.25
C HIS A 12 -14.16 1.16 1.17
N GLN A 13 -13.82 -0.09 1.46
CA GLN A 13 -12.53 -0.40 2.05
C GLN A 13 -11.41 -0.11 1.05
N GLN A 14 -10.31 0.42 1.53
CA GLN A 14 -9.18 0.81 0.68
C GLN A 14 -8.14 -0.32 0.60
N GLU A 15 -8.03 -1.12 1.65
CA GLU A 15 -7.17 -2.29 1.75
C GLU A 15 -7.99 -3.55 2.02
N SER A 16 -7.34 -4.70 1.81
CA SER A 16 -8.01 -5.99 2.02
C SER A 16 -8.37 -6.26 3.49
N SER A 17 -7.69 -5.64 4.43
CA SER A 17 -7.86 -5.74 5.89
C SER A 17 -8.81 -4.71 6.49
N ASP A 18 -9.30 -3.73 5.71
CA ASP A 18 -10.06 -2.57 6.18
C ASP A 18 -11.56 -2.77 6.35
N CYS A 19 -12.08 -3.98 6.26
CA CYS A 19 -13.53 -4.20 6.30
C CYS A 19 -14.15 -3.68 7.60
N GLY A 20 -13.53 -3.90 8.77
CA GLY A 20 -14.01 -3.41 10.06
C GLY A 20 -14.03 -1.88 10.19
N PRO A 21 -12.90 -1.18 10.01
CA PRO A 21 -12.87 0.29 10.01
C PRO A 21 -13.82 0.92 9.02
N ALA A 22 -13.98 0.35 7.82
CA ALA A 22 -14.93 0.85 6.83
C ALA A 22 -16.39 0.69 7.30
N CYS A 23 -16.74 -0.44 7.94
CA CYS A 23 -18.04 -0.65 8.57
C CYS A 23 -18.30 0.37 9.68
N LEU A 24 -17.33 0.53 10.59
CA LEU A 24 -17.44 1.49 11.70
C LEU A 24 -17.57 2.93 11.18
N ARG A 25 -16.83 3.29 10.13
CA ARG A 25 -16.95 4.60 9.47
C ARG A 25 -18.33 4.85 8.88
N MET A 26 -18.97 3.83 8.30
CA MET A 26 -20.35 3.93 7.79
C MET A 26 -21.34 4.16 8.92
N ILE A 27 -21.20 3.46 10.04
CA ILE A 27 -22.07 3.60 11.22
C ILE A 27 -21.87 4.95 11.88
N ALA A 28 -20.64 5.38 12.12
CA ALA A 28 -20.34 6.70 12.68
C ALA A 28 -20.95 7.83 11.83
N ARG A 29 -20.88 7.72 10.49
CA ARG A 29 -21.50 8.67 9.58
C ARG A 29 -23.03 8.63 9.60
N HIS A 30 -23.61 7.46 9.81
CA HIS A 30 -25.06 7.31 10.01
C HIS A 30 -25.54 8.11 11.23
N TYR A 31 -24.78 8.06 12.33
CA TYR A 31 -25.05 8.85 13.54
C TYR A 31 -24.56 10.31 13.47
N GLY A 32 -24.09 10.78 12.31
CA GLY A 32 -23.80 12.18 12.03
C GLY A 32 -22.36 12.63 12.20
N LYS A 33 -21.44 11.76 12.65
CA LYS A 33 -20.01 12.07 12.77
C LYS A 33 -19.17 11.45 11.66
N GLN A 34 -18.04 12.07 11.34
CA GLN A 34 -17.16 11.60 10.27
C GLN A 34 -15.74 11.51 10.80
N TYR A 35 -15.17 10.32 10.69
CA TYR A 35 -13.78 10.01 11.08
C TYR A 35 -12.95 9.59 9.87
N SER A 36 -11.63 9.82 9.91
CA SER A 36 -10.69 9.32 8.91
C SER A 36 -10.58 7.80 8.98
N ALA A 37 -10.17 7.17 7.87
CA ALA A 37 -9.91 5.74 7.88
C ALA A 37 -8.70 5.41 8.76
N GLU A 38 -7.69 6.29 8.77
CA GLU A 38 -6.45 6.13 9.52
C GLU A 38 -6.70 6.08 11.03
N MET A 39 -7.50 7.01 11.57
CA MET A 39 -7.85 7.02 12.98
C MET A 39 -8.54 5.71 13.39
N LEU A 40 -9.53 5.27 12.61
CA LEU A 40 -10.24 4.04 12.92
C LEU A 40 -9.35 2.80 12.77
N ARG A 41 -8.43 2.77 11.79
CA ARG A 41 -7.45 1.69 11.63
C ARG A 41 -6.54 1.57 12.85
N LYS A 42 -6.00 2.70 13.34
CA LYS A 42 -5.13 2.75 14.52
C LYS A 42 -5.79 2.09 15.72
N HIS A 43 -7.04 2.42 15.97
CA HIS A 43 -7.77 1.91 17.13
C HIS A 43 -8.48 0.57 16.91
N CYS A 44 -8.63 0.10 15.65
CA CYS A 44 -9.10 -1.24 15.35
C CYS A 44 -8.01 -2.31 15.47
N PHE A 45 -6.74 -1.94 15.73
CA PHE A 45 -5.61 -2.86 15.89
C PHE A 45 -5.49 -3.87 14.73
N ILE A 46 -5.42 -3.33 13.51
CA ILE A 46 -5.40 -4.15 12.29
C ILE A 46 -4.10 -4.95 12.21
N SER A 47 -4.22 -6.25 11.97
CA SER A 47 -3.11 -7.14 11.62
C SER A 47 -3.05 -7.40 10.11
N ARG A 48 -1.99 -8.10 9.66
CA ARG A 48 -1.85 -8.56 8.27
C ARG A 48 -3.00 -9.45 7.80
N GLU A 49 -3.60 -10.19 8.72
CA GLU A 49 -4.71 -11.10 8.45
C GLU A 49 -6.07 -10.39 8.43
N GLY A 50 -6.15 -9.19 8.99
CA GLY A 50 -7.36 -8.39 9.06
C GLY A 50 -7.61 -7.80 10.44
N VAL A 51 -8.87 -7.50 10.74
CA VAL A 51 -9.33 -6.94 12.01
C VAL A 51 -10.18 -7.98 12.75
N SER A 52 -10.06 -8.02 14.07
CA SER A 52 -10.95 -8.81 14.93
C SER A 52 -12.23 -8.04 15.26
N MET A 53 -13.30 -8.74 15.63
CA MET A 53 -14.52 -8.08 16.10
C MET A 53 -14.27 -7.27 17.38
N LEU A 54 -13.37 -7.76 18.24
CA LEU A 54 -12.95 -7.05 19.45
C LEU A 54 -12.26 -5.74 19.10
N GLY A 55 -11.31 -5.73 18.14
CA GLY A 55 -10.66 -4.50 17.69
C GLY A 55 -11.65 -3.49 17.09
N ILE A 56 -12.71 -3.96 16.42
CA ILE A 56 -13.78 -3.05 15.95
C ILE A 56 -14.56 -2.49 17.14
N SER A 57 -14.82 -3.30 18.17
CA SER A 57 -15.49 -2.90 19.41
C SER A 57 -14.66 -1.83 20.15
N ASP A 58 -13.37 -2.09 20.35
CA ASP A 58 -12.46 -1.14 21.03
C ASP A 58 -12.39 0.21 20.29
N ALA A 59 -12.29 0.18 18.98
CA ALA A 59 -12.31 1.41 18.16
C ALA A 59 -13.68 2.13 18.21
N ALA A 60 -14.76 1.39 18.29
CA ALA A 60 -16.10 1.96 18.44
C ALA A 60 -16.28 2.64 19.80
N GLU A 61 -15.82 1.99 20.87
CA GLU A 61 -15.84 2.55 22.22
C GLU A 61 -14.93 3.78 22.34
N TYR A 62 -13.75 3.77 21.70
CA TYR A 62 -12.86 4.94 21.65
C TYR A 62 -13.53 6.16 21.04
N ILE A 63 -14.38 6.02 20.03
CA ILE A 63 -15.13 7.15 19.43
C ILE A 63 -16.44 7.44 20.16
N GLY A 64 -16.71 6.78 21.30
CA GLY A 64 -17.85 7.00 22.17
C GLY A 64 -19.12 6.25 21.75
N LEU A 65 -19.01 5.16 20.99
CA LEU A 65 -20.12 4.22 20.77
C LEU A 65 -20.09 3.13 21.84
N HIS A 66 -21.25 2.76 22.37
CA HIS A 66 -21.37 1.54 23.17
C HIS A 66 -21.51 0.33 22.27
N THR A 67 -20.83 -0.75 22.63
CA THR A 67 -20.78 -1.98 21.82
C THR A 67 -21.26 -3.19 22.58
N LEU A 68 -21.94 -4.11 21.87
CA LEU A 68 -22.36 -5.40 22.40
C LEU A 68 -22.16 -6.48 21.34
N GLY A 69 -21.14 -7.34 21.53
CA GLY A 69 -20.92 -8.53 20.72
C GLY A 69 -21.86 -9.65 21.11
N VAL A 70 -22.67 -10.14 20.17
CA VAL A 70 -23.70 -11.15 20.44
C VAL A 70 -23.67 -12.27 19.40
N GLN A 71 -24.03 -13.45 19.86
CA GLN A 71 -24.28 -14.61 19.02
C GLN A 71 -25.77 -14.94 19.01
N ILE A 72 -26.45 -14.65 17.90
CA ILE A 72 -27.93 -14.65 17.82
C ILE A 72 -28.42 -15.41 16.59
N THR A 73 -29.69 -15.84 16.66
CA THR A 73 -30.40 -16.42 15.51
C THR A 73 -30.90 -15.36 14.55
N PHE A 74 -31.31 -15.78 13.33
CA PHE A 74 -31.88 -14.83 12.35
C PHE A 74 -33.15 -14.16 12.89
N GLU A 75 -34.00 -14.85 13.63
CA GLU A 75 -35.22 -14.27 14.19
C GLU A 75 -34.90 -13.16 15.21
N GLN A 76 -33.91 -13.40 16.08
CA GLN A 76 -33.43 -12.37 17.02
C GLN A 76 -32.83 -11.18 16.31
N LEU A 77 -32.04 -11.40 15.24
CA LEU A 77 -31.51 -10.31 14.42
C LEU A 77 -32.62 -9.49 13.76
N ALA A 78 -33.69 -10.15 13.31
CA ALA A 78 -34.76 -9.49 12.58
C ALA A 78 -35.76 -8.74 13.47
N ASN A 79 -35.95 -9.16 14.74
CA ASN A 79 -36.95 -8.60 15.62
C ASN A 79 -36.36 -7.78 16.79
N ASP A 80 -35.20 -8.16 17.31
CA ASP A 80 -34.68 -7.63 18.58
C ASP A 80 -33.36 -6.84 18.40
N ALA A 81 -32.66 -6.98 17.26
CA ALA A 81 -31.38 -6.34 17.06
C ALA A 81 -31.48 -4.84 16.74
N ILE A 82 -30.59 -4.06 17.32
CA ILE A 82 -30.44 -2.65 17.02
C ILE A 82 -29.70 -2.48 15.69
N LEU A 83 -30.31 -1.76 14.76
CA LEU A 83 -29.73 -1.47 13.46
C LEU A 83 -29.32 0.01 13.35
N PRO A 84 -28.18 0.34 12.72
CA PRO A 84 -27.25 -0.53 11.99
C PRO A 84 -26.31 -1.31 12.90
N CYS A 85 -26.02 -2.59 12.55
CA CYS A 85 -25.07 -3.44 13.25
C CYS A 85 -24.01 -4.01 12.31
N ILE A 86 -22.86 -4.45 12.83
CA ILE A 86 -21.79 -5.10 12.07
C ILE A 86 -21.94 -6.62 12.21
N LEU A 87 -21.90 -7.32 11.08
CA LEU A 87 -22.03 -8.76 11.01
C LEU A 87 -20.71 -9.41 10.59
N HIS A 88 -20.35 -10.54 11.21
CA HIS A 88 -19.25 -11.39 10.77
C HIS A 88 -19.70 -12.22 9.59
N TRP A 89 -19.15 -11.98 8.42
CA TRP A 89 -19.61 -12.46 7.13
C TRP A 89 -18.67 -13.49 6.52
N ASN A 90 -19.19 -14.62 6.06
CA ASN A 90 -18.37 -15.70 5.47
C ASN A 90 -17.15 -16.11 6.31
N GLN A 91 -17.20 -15.94 7.63
CA GLN A 91 -16.13 -16.24 8.61
C GLN A 91 -14.79 -15.50 8.40
N ASN A 92 -14.72 -14.54 7.48
CA ASN A 92 -13.47 -13.83 7.15
C ASN A 92 -13.67 -12.36 6.75
N HIS A 93 -14.88 -11.82 6.90
CA HIS A 93 -15.22 -10.47 6.45
C HIS A 93 -16.24 -9.80 7.38
N PHE A 94 -16.35 -8.47 7.32
CA PHE A 94 -17.34 -7.70 8.06
C PHE A 94 -18.20 -6.87 7.13
N VAL A 95 -19.51 -6.86 7.37
CA VAL A 95 -20.50 -6.08 6.62
C VAL A 95 -21.44 -5.37 7.58
N VAL A 96 -22.07 -4.27 7.15
CA VAL A 96 -23.07 -3.56 7.94
C VAL A 96 -24.46 -3.99 7.49
N CYS A 97 -25.29 -4.51 8.44
CA CYS A 97 -26.72 -4.65 8.26
C CYS A 97 -27.39 -3.36 8.71
N HIS A 98 -28.02 -2.65 7.79
CA HIS A 98 -28.61 -1.34 8.11
C HIS A 98 -30.14 -1.31 8.07
N LYS A 99 -30.78 -2.32 7.45
CA LYS A 99 -32.23 -2.42 7.39
C LYS A 99 -32.70 -3.84 7.10
N ILE A 100 -33.76 -4.28 7.78
CA ILE A 100 -34.46 -5.54 7.51
C ILE A 100 -35.93 -5.22 7.30
N GLU A 101 -36.48 -5.59 6.13
CA GLU A 101 -37.85 -5.38 5.77
C GLU A 101 -38.63 -6.69 5.85
N LYS A 102 -39.74 -6.68 6.58
CA LYS A 102 -40.63 -7.83 6.77
C LYS A 102 -41.86 -7.69 5.87
N HIS A 103 -41.99 -8.56 4.91
CA HIS A 103 -43.12 -8.61 3.98
C HIS A 103 -44.08 -9.75 4.37
N LYS A 104 -45.31 -9.41 4.78
CA LYS A 104 -46.37 -10.38 5.03
C LYS A 104 -47.22 -10.53 3.78
N LYS A 105 -47.13 -11.65 3.06
CA LYS A 105 -48.05 -12.05 1.98
C LYS A 105 -48.78 -13.31 2.43
N LYS A 106 -50.16 -13.26 2.38
CA LYS A 106 -51.09 -14.40 2.65
C LYS A 106 -50.40 -15.67 3.12
N ASN A 107 -50.21 -15.84 4.43
CA ASN A 107 -49.58 -17.00 5.09
C ASN A 107 -48.07 -17.22 4.97
N LYS A 108 -47.30 -16.35 4.37
CA LYS A 108 -45.81 -16.48 4.34
C LYS A 108 -45.16 -15.16 4.68
N THR A 109 -44.35 -15.17 5.74
CA THR A 109 -43.51 -14.01 6.07
C THR A 109 -42.19 -14.15 5.30
N THR A 110 -41.84 -13.17 4.49
CA THR A 110 -40.55 -13.09 3.80
C THR A 110 -39.80 -11.88 4.27
N TYR A 111 -38.48 -12.03 4.42
CA TYR A 111 -37.59 -10.96 4.85
C TYR A 111 -36.68 -10.53 3.69
N THR A 112 -36.49 -9.22 3.58
CA THR A 112 -35.54 -8.60 2.66
C THR A 112 -34.47 -7.87 3.49
N ILE A 113 -33.22 -8.26 3.38
CA ILE A 113 -32.11 -7.75 4.18
C ILE A 113 -31.25 -6.81 3.33
N HIS A 114 -31.03 -5.61 3.85
CA HIS A 114 -30.21 -4.58 3.21
C HIS A 114 -28.85 -4.51 3.91
N LEU A 115 -27.79 -4.83 3.18
CA LEU A 115 -26.42 -4.85 3.63
C LEU A 115 -25.60 -3.77 2.93
N ALA A 116 -24.62 -3.24 3.64
CA ALA A 116 -23.55 -2.43 3.06
C ALA A 116 -22.23 -3.21 3.21
N ASP A 117 -21.76 -3.79 2.10
CA ASP A 117 -20.52 -4.56 2.06
C ASP A 117 -19.38 -3.64 1.60
N PRO A 118 -18.41 -3.30 2.46
CA PRO A 118 -17.32 -2.39 2.11
C PRO A 118 -16.43 -2.87 0.98
N ALA A 119 -16.38 -4.17 0.70
CA ALA A 119 -15.61 -4.74 -0.42
C ALA A 119 -16.34 -4.64 -1.76
N SER A 120 -17.67 -4.49 -1.75
CA SER A 120 -18.44 -4.54 -3.00
C SER A 120 -19.38 -3.35 -3.18
N GLN A 121 -20.54 -3.36 -2.53
CA GLN A 121 -21.58 -2.33 -2.66
C GLN A 121 -22.69 -2.54 -1.63
N ARG A 122 -23.74 -1.71 -1.70
CA ARG A 122 -25.00 -2.01 -1.00
C ARG A 122 -25.67 -3.19 -1.70
N ILE A 123 -26.00 -4.23 -0.92
CA ILE A 123 -26.58 -5.48 -1.41
C ILE A 123 -27.93 -5.68 -0.75
N THR A 124 -28.86 -6.18 -1.51
CA THR A 124 -30.17 -6.61 -0.99
C THR A 124 -30.29 -8.09 -1.21
N MET A 125 -30.60 -8.85 -0.16
CA MET A 125 -30.62 -10.31 -0.18
C MET A 125 -31.94 -10.84 0.41
N THR A 126 -32.30 -12.05 -0.04
CA THR A 126 -33.35 -12.85 0.59
C THR A 126 -32.84 -13.51 1.88
N GLN A 127 -33.74 -13.90 2.77
CA GLN A 127 -33.36 -14.60 4.02
C GLN A 127 -32.48 -15.82 3.77
N GLN A 128 -32.82 -16.66 2.81
CA GLN A 128 -32.05 -17.90 2.51
C GLN A 128 -30.64 -17.63 2.03
N GLU A 129 -30.44 -16.60 1.21
CA GLU A 129 -29.10 -16.19 0.75
C GLU A 129 -28.28 -15.57 1.89
N PHE A 130 -28.92 -14.82 2.76
CA PHE A 130 -28.30 -14.18 3.91
C PHE A 130 -27.81 -15.23 4.93
N GLU A 131 -28.66 -16.17 5.31
CA GLU A 131 -28.36 -17.23 6.29
C GLU A 131 -27.16 -18.07 5.86
N LYS A 132 -27.04 -18.42 4.58
CA LYS A 132 -25.88 -19.17 4.04
C LYS A 132 -24.53 -18.47 4.24
N CYS A 133 -24.52 -17.15 4.32
CA CYS A 133 -23.30 -16.37 4.44
C CYS A 133 -23.02 -15.92 5.88
N TRP A 134 -24.06 -15.79 6.71
CA TRP A 134 -23.93 -15.23 8.05
C TRP A 134 -23.90 -16.29 9.16
N LEU A 135 -24.72 -17.36 9.06
CA LEU A 135 -24.75 -18.41 10.08
C LEU A 135 -23.44 -19.19 10.07
N SER A 136 -22.77 -19.23 11.22
CA SER A 136 -21.42 -19.79 11.34
C SER A 136 -21.29 -20.86 12.43
N SER A 137 -22.28 -21.00 13.30
CA SER A 137 -22.24 -21.95 14.40
C SER A 137 -23.67 -22.46 14.75
N ARG A 138 -23.73 -23.57 15.49
CA ARG A 138 -24.99 -24.16 15.91
C ARG A 138 -25.01 -24.27 17.44
N ASN A 139 -26.00 -23.63 18.05
CA ASN A 139 -26.24 -23.68 19.50
C ASN A 139 -27.53 -24.47 19.81
N ALA A 140 -27.83 -24.70 21.10
CA ALA A 140 -29.07 -25.33 21.54
C ALA A 140 -30.35 -24.66 21.03
N LYS A 141 -30.29 -23.39 20.64
CA LYS A 141 -31.40 -22.57 20.09
C LYS A 141 -31.48 -22.59 18.57
N GLY A 142 -30.59 -23.30 17.85
CA GLY A 142 -30.52 -23.34 16.39
C GLY A 142 -29.21 -22.83 15.79
N GLU A 143 -29.22 -22.58 14.49
CA GLU A 143 -28.07 -21.98 13.80
C GLU A 143 -27.97 -20.49 14.12
N THR A 144 -26.77 -20.05 14.47
CA THR A 144 -26.48 -18.67 14.94
C THR A 144 -25.37 -18.01 14.16
N GLY A 145 -25.44 -16.70 14.08
CA GLY A 145 -24.40 -15.83 13.52
C GLY A 145 -23.91 -14.82 14.55
N ILE A 146 -22.76 -14.23 14.29
CA ILE A 146 -22.14 -13.24 15.16
C ILE A 146 -22.45 -11.84 14.67
N ALA A 147 -22.88 -10.96 15.57
CA ALA A 147 -23.17 -9.56 15.32
C ALA A 147 -22.56 -8.67 16.40
N LEU A 148 -22.11 -7.48 16.02
CA LEU A 148 -21.71 -6.39 16.90
C LEU A 148 -22.78 -5.29 16.79
N MET A 149 -23.50 -5.05 17.87
CA MET A 149 -24.47 -3.96 17.99
C MET A 149 -23.78 -2.71 18.47
N LEU A 150 -24.17 -1.54 17.94
CA LEU A 150 -23.53 -0.27 18.24
C LEU A 150 -24.59 0.82 18.47
N GLU A 151 -24.45 1.53 19.57
CA GLU A 151 -25.29 2.69 19.92
C GLU A 151 -24.44 3.89 20.31
N PRO A 152 -24.85 5.12 19.96
CA PRO A 152 -24.13 6.31 20.37
C PRO A 152 -24.25 6.53 21.89
N GLY A 153 -23.08 6.60 22.57
CA GLY A 153 -22.99 7.01 23.96
C GLY A 153 -22.99 8.53 24.15
N VAL A 154 -22.92 8.99 25.39
CA VAL A 154 -22.87 10.42 25.75
C VAL A 154 -21.64 11.11 25.17
N ASP A 155 -20.52 10.39 25.09
CA ASP A 155 -19.24 10.89 24.60
C ASP A 155 -19.05 10.76 23.08
N PHE A 156 -20.07 10.28 22.36
CA PHE A 156 -19.98 10.09 20.93
C PHE A 156 -19.69 11.38 20.18
N GLY A 157 -18.53 11.41 19.51
CA GLY A 157 -18.12 12.53 18.70
C GLY A 157 -17.39 13.65 19.42
N GLN A 158 -16.96 13.43 20.67
CA GLN A 158 -16.05 14.35 21.39
C GLN A 158 -14.60 14.17 20.92
N GLN A 159 -14.22 12.99 20.46
CA GLN A 159 -12.89 12.73 19.95
C GLN A 159 -12.66 13.48 18.63
N GLU A 160 -11.55 14.25 18.57
CA GLU A 160 -11.12 14.93 17.36
C GLU A 160 -10.32 13.97 16.46
N ASP A 161 -10.49 14.13 15.15
CA ASP A 161 -9.76 13.34 14.17
C ASP A 161 -8.34 13.92 13.97
N GLU A 162 -7.37 13.29 14.61
CA GLU A 162 -5.94 13.67 14.59
C GLU A 162 -5.35 13.73 13.16
N PHE A 163 -5.95 13.01 12.21
CA PHE A 163 -5.43 12.86 10.85
C PHE A 163 -6.05 13.82 9.82
N LYS A 164 -6.86 14.79 10.25
CA LYS A 164 -7.50 15.75 9.31
C LYS A 164 -6.53 16.72 8.63
N THR A 165 -5.35 16.95 9.19
CA THR A 165 -4.46 18.07 8.82
C THR A 165 -3.34 17.74 7.81
N SER A 166 -3.05 16.48 7.51
CA SER A 166 -1.84 16.09 6.74
C SER A 166 -2.11 15.63 5.30
N LYS A 167 -3.05 16.22 4.57
CA LYS A 167 -3.31 15.81 3.18
C LYS A 167 -2.42 16.56 2.21
N LYS A 168 -1.49 15.86 1.55
CA LYS A 168 -0.81 16.40 0.37
C LYS A 168 -1.84 16.61 -0.75
N ASN A 169 -1.85 17.80 -1.34
CA ASN A 169 -2.69 18.12 -2.49
C ASN A 169 -1.95 17.77 -3.79
N LEU A 170 -2.70 17.56 -4.89
CA LEU A 170 -2.09 17.38 -6.22
C LEU A 170 -1.12 18.50 -6.60
N THR A 171 -1.34 19.71 -6.08
CA THR A 171 -0.46 20.85 -6.28
C THR A 171 0.94 20.67 -5.71
N SER A 172 1.11 19.87 -4.63
CA SER A 172 2.42 19.57 -4.07
C SER A 172 3.33 18.81 -5.05
N PHE A 173 2.73 18.03 -5.95
CA PHE A 173 3.47 17.31 -6.99
C PHE A 173 3.96 18.22 -8.13
N LEU A 174 3.43 19.43 -8.29
CA LEU A 174 3.95 20.41 -9.23
C LEU A 174 5.38 20.84 -8.90
N ARG A 175 5.81 20.65 -7.65
CA ARG A 175 7.18 20.92 -7.23
C ARG A 175 8.22 20.11 -8.03
N TYR A 176 7.85 18.90 -8.47
CA TYR A 176 8.73 18.06 -9.30
C TYR A 176 8.98 18.62 -10.70
N PHE A 177 8.17 19.58 -11.16
CA PHE A 177 8.36 20.27 -12.44
C PHE A 177 9.34 21.47 -12.35
N LEU A 178 9.49 22.08 -11.18
CA LEU A 178 10.28 23.29 -11.00
C LEU A 178 11.73 23.17 -11.51
N PRO A 179 12.45 22.04 -11.32
CA PRO A 179 13.79 21.87 -11.86
C PRO A 179 13.84 21.90 -13.39
N TYR A 180 12.75 21.54 -14.08
CA TYR A 180 12.65 21.39 -15.53
C TYR A 180 11.97 22.57 -16.23
N LYS A 181 11.88 23.74 -15.59
CA LYS A 181 11.20 24.93 -16.12
C LYS A 181 11.67 25.35 -17.50
N ARG A 182 12.97 25.19 -17.86
CA ARG A 182 13.52 25.49 -19.17
C ARG A 182 12.96 24.56 -20.25
N LEU A 183 12.93 23.25 -20.00
CA LEU A 183 12.35 22.27 -20.90
C LEU A 183 10.82 22.46 -21.02
N GLY A 184 10.15 22.80 -19.93
CA GLY A 184 8.74 23.17 -19.93
C GLY A 184 8.45 24.39 -20.80
N LEU A 185 9.29 25.42 -20.74
CA LEU A 185 9.17 26.61 -21.62
C LEU A 185 9.37 26.25 -23.11
N GLN A 186 10.37 25.44 -23.44
CA GLN A 186 10.57 24.96 -24.81
C GLN A 186 9.36 24.16 -25.33
N LEU A 187 8.76 23.34 -24.46
CA LEU A 187 7.56 22.58 -24.77
C LEU A 187 6.38 23.51 -25.05
N ILE A 188 6.17 24.55 -24.23
CA ILE A 188 5.12 25.57 -24.44
C ILE A 188 5.34 26.32 -25.73
N LEU A 189 6.57 26.76 -26.04
CA LEU A 189 6.90 27.41 -27.29
C LEU A 189 6.64 26.51 -28.51
N GLY A 190 7.02 25.24 -28.42
CA GLY A 190 6.71 24.25 -29.47
C GLY A 190 5.20 24.05 -29.66
N MET A 191 4.43 24.05 -28.56
CA MET A 191 2.98 23.98 -28.61
C MET A 191 2.35 25.21 -29.29
N ILE A 192 2.79 26.38 -28.94
CA ILE A 192 2.32 27.64 -29.58
C ILE A 192 2.66 27.65 -31.08
N ALA A 193 3.89 27.28 -31.46
CA ALA A 193 4.28 27.17 -32.85
C ALA A 193 3.41 26.14 -33.61
N GLY A 194 3.15 24.97 -33.03
CA GLY A 194 2.27 23.97 -33.61
C GLY A 194 0.83 24.46 -33.77
N SER A 195 0.30 25.23 -32.80
CA SER A 195 -1.04 25.85 -32.88
C SER A 195 -1.13 26.85 -34.01
N LEU A 196 -0.11 27.73 -34.19
CA LEU A 196 -0.06 28.72 -35.26
C LEU A 196 -0.08 28.04 -36.63
N ILE A 197 0.66 26.94 -36.79
CA ILE A 197 0.64 26.17 -38.03
C ILE A 197 -0.75 25.58 -38.30
N GLN A 198 -1.38 24.99 -37.29
CA GLN A 198 -2.73 24.45 -37.42
C GLN A 198 -3.77 25.49 -37.80
N LEU A 199 -3.58 26.74 -37.37
CA LEU A 199 -4.44 27.87 -37.73
C LEU A 199 -4.36 28.26 -39.20
N ILE A 200 -3.20 28.12 -39.82
CA ILE A 200 -2.97 28.53 -41.22
C ILE A 200 -3.62 27.56 -42.20
N LEU A 201 -3.67 26.25 -41.86
CA LEU A 201 -4.13 25.19 -42.77
C LEU A 201 -5.56 25.36 -43.30
N PRO A 202 -6.59 25.72 -42.48
CA PRO A 202 -7.96 25.96 -43.00
C PRO A 202 -8.02 27.08 -44.02
N PHE A 203 -7.27 28.17 -43.80
CA PHE A 203 -7.26 29.32 -44.73
C PHE A 203 -6.54 29.00 -46.06
N LEU A 204 -5.50 28.17 -46.01
CA LEU A 204 -4.87 27.66 -47.22
C LEU A 204 -5.81 26.76 -48.01
N SER A 205 -6.55 25.88 -47.32
CA SER A 205 -7.57 25.01 -47.95
C SER A 205 -8.71 25.84 -48.55
N GLN A 206 -9.17 26.89 -47.90
CA GLN A 206 -10.13 27.85 -48.43
C GLN A 206 -9.59 28.54 -49.70
N SER A 207 -8.38 29.08 -49.61
CA SER A 207 -7.76 29.80 -50.74
C SER A 207 -7.49 28.94 -51.95
N MET A 208 -7.18 27.65 -51.71
CA MET A 208 -7.04 26.63 -52.76
C MET A 208 -8.31 26.48 -53.59
N VAL A 209 -9.48 26.39 -52.90
CA VAL A 209 -10.74 26.25 -53.57
C VAL A 209 -11.23 27.54 -54.19
N ASP A 210 -11.30 28.63 -53.43
CA ASP A 210 -11.92 29.87 -53.87
C ASP A 210 -11.08 30.63 -54.91
N LYS A 211 -9.76 30.68 -54.78
CA LYS A 211 -8.87 31.41 -55.70
C LYS A 211 -8.12 30.52 -56.67
N GLY A 212 -7.82 29.24 -56.26
CA GLY A 212 -7.09 28.30 -57.08
C GLY A 212 -8.03 27.61 -58.13
N ILE A 213 -9.02 26.88 -57.62
CA ILE A 213 -9.92 26.07 -58.46
C ILE A 213 -10.89 27.00 -59.21
N ASN A 214 -11.63 27.84 -58.50
CA ASN A 214 -12.61 28.75 -59.12
C ASN A 214 -11.94 29.77 -60.05
N GLY A 215 -10.70 30.20 -59.71
CA GLY A 215 -9.91 31.11 -60.54
C GLY A 215 -9.09 30.41 -61.66
N ARG A 216 -9.16 29.08 -61.78
CA ARG A 216 -8.42 28.24 -62.74
C ARG A 216 -6.89 28.53 -62.77
N ASN A 217 -6.34 28.82 -61.59
CA ASN A 217 -4.93 29.24 -61.49
C ASN A 217 -4.08 28.06 -60.91
N LEU A 218 -3.48 27.27 -61.80
CA LEU A 218 -2.64 26.12 -61.47
C LEU A 218 -1.39 26.51 -60.70
N ASN A 219 -0.79 27.69 -60.99
CA ASN A 219 0.40 28.13 -60.29
C ASN A 219 0.13 28.44 -58.81
N LEU A 220 -1.05 28.99 -58.49
CA LEU A 220 -1.47 29.23 -57.13
C LEU A 220 -1.74 27.89 -56.37
N ILE A 221 -2.34 26.95 -57.03
CA ILE A 221 -2.60 25.59 -56.44
C ILE A 221 -1.24 24.94 -56.13
N THR A 222 -0.27 24.98 -57.03
CA THR A 222 1.08 24.40 -56.79
C THR A 222 1.79 25.12 -55.65
N LEU A 223 1.68 26.44 -55.54
CA LEU A 223 2.26 27.21 -54.42
C LEU A 223 1.64 26.79 -53.08
N ILE A 224 0.30 26.65 -53.03
CA ILE A 224 -0.40 26.25 -51.84
C ILE A 224 -0.01 24.79 -51.43
N LEU A 225 0.14 23.88 -52.40
CA LEU A 225 0.59 22.52 -52.16
C LEU A 225 1.98 22.52 -51.49
N ILE A 226 2.94 23.28 -52.02
CA ILE A 226 4.28 23.39 -51.47
C ILE A 226 4.21 23.97 -50.03
N ALA A 227 3.40 25.03 -49.83
CA ALA A 227 3.21 25.62 -48.51
C ALA A 227 2.61 24.63 -47.51
N GLN A 228 1.59 23.88 -47.88
CA GLN A 228 0.98 22.85 -47.02
C GLN A 228 1.98 21.74 -46.69
N LEU A 229 2.81 21.31 -47.68
CA LEU A 229 3.84 20.29 -47.45
C LEU A 229 4.92 20.79 -46.48
N CYS A 230 5.40 22.03 -46.63
CA CYS A 230 6.36 22.64 -45.71
C CYS A 230 5.78 22.75 -44.29
N LEU A 231 4.53 23.21 -44.14
CA LEU A 231 3.85 23.28 -42.83
C LEU A 231 3.66 21.89 -42.19
N PHE A 232 3.30 20.88 -42.99
CA PHE A 232 3.17 19.51 -42.50
C PHE A 232 4.51 18.96 -42.01
N LEU A 233 5.61 19.15 -42.76
CA LEU A 233 6.95 18.73 -42.33
C LEU A 233 7.38 19.44 -41.04
N THR A 234 7.10 20.75 -40.96
CA THR A 234 7.39 21.53 -39.75
C THR A 234 6.59 21.02 -38.55
N GLN A 235 5.30 20.70 -38.73
CA GLN A 235 4.46 20.14 -37.67
C GLN A 235 4.96 18.80 -37.22
N LEU A 236 5.41 17.93 -38.15
CA LEU A 236 6.03 16.66 -37.84
C LEU A 236 7.29 16.83 -36.99
N LEU A 237 8.17 17.77 -37.35
CA LEU A 237 9.39 18.04 -36.62
C LEU A 237 9.09 18.57 -35.20
N ILE A 238 8.14 19.50 -35.07
CA ILE A 238 7.70 20.02 -33.76
C ILE A 238 7.13 18.87 -32.91
N GLY A 239 6.32 17.98 -33.48
CA GLY A 239 5.76 16.81 -32.82
C GLY A 239 6.86 15.88 -32.31
N TYR A 240 7.89 15.63 -33.12
CA TYR A 240 9.04 14.82 -32.75
C TYR A 240 9.83 15.43 -31.58
N LEU A 241 10.18 16.72 -31.69
CA LEU A 241 10.89 17.46 -30.62
C LEU A 241 10.09 17.47 -29.33
N ARG A 242 8.77 17.69 -29.40
CA ARG A 242 7.87 17.64 -28.25
C ARG A 242 7.88 16.26 -27.56
N SER A 243 7.82 15.19 -28.35
CA SER A 243 7.84 13.83 -27.80
C SER A 243 9.15 13.51 -27.09
N TRP A 244 10.28 14.00 -27.62
CA TRP A 244 11.60 13.85 -27.02
C TRP A 244 11.72 14.59 -25.68
N ILE A 245 11.29 15.86 -25.64
CA ILE A 245 11.28 16.66 -24.41
C ILE A 245 10.37 16.02 -23.36
N MET A 246 9.18 15.58 -23.78
CA MET A 246 8.23 14.88 -22.90
C MET A 246 8.81 13.60 -22.31
N LEU A 247 9.47 12.78 -23.12
CA LEU A 247 10.10 11.55 -22.65
C LEU A 247 11.17 11.85 -21.59
N HIS A 248 11.99 12.87 -21.83
CA HIS A 248 13.06 13.27 -20.91
C HIS A 248 12.50 13.75 -19.55
N ILE A 249 11.49 14.63 -19.58
CA ILE A 249 10.82 15.12 -18.37
C ILE A 249 10.14 13.96 -17.63
N ASN A 250 9.40 13.10 -18.36
CA ASN A 250 8.70 11.95 -17.81
C ASN A 250 9.63 11.01 -17.05
N SER A 251 10.75 10.61 -17.66
CA SER A 251 11.67 9.66 -17.06
C SER A 251 12.32 10.21 -15.79
N ARG A 252 12.69 11.48 -15.80
CA ARG A 252 13.32 12.12 -14.64
C ARG A 252 12.36 12.31 -13.46
N ILE A 253 11.13 12.73 -13.72
CA ILE A 253 10.09 12.86 -12.68
C ILE A 253 9.72 11.50 -12.12
N ASP A 254 9.65 10.46 -12.96
CA ASP A 254 9.34 9.09 -12.53
C ASP A 254 10.38 8.57 -11.53
N ILE A 255 11.66 8.73 -11.86
CA ILE A 255 12.75 8.34 -10.96
C ILE A 255 12.65 9.09 -9.62
N SER A 256 12.43 10.42 -9.66
CA SER A 256 12.32 11.21 -8.43
C SER A 256 11.12 10.81 -7.58
N LEU A 257 9.94 10.59 -8.19
CA LEU A 257 8.72 10.18 -7.48
C LEU A 257 8.86 8.82 -6.82
N ILE A 258 9.42 7.83 -7.55
CA ILE A 258 9.62 6.48 -7.02
C ILE A 258 10.71 6.51 -5.95
N SER A 259 11.80 7.25 -6.16
CA SER A 259 12.88 7.41 -5.18
C SER A 259 12.37 8.00 -3.87
N ASP A 260 11.60 9.11 -3.93
CA ASP A 260 11.03 9.74 -2.73
C ASP A 260 10.05 8.81 -2.00
N PHE A 261 9.28 8.02 -2.76
CA PHE A 261 8.39 7.02 -2.17
C PHE A 261 9.15 5.90 -1.48
N LEU A 262 10.20 5.35 -2.13
CA LEU A 262 11.05 4.32 -1.52
C LEU A 262 11.78 4.86 -0.29
N THR A 263 12.27 6.09 -0.36
CA THR A 263 12.88 6.77 0.80
C THR A 263 11.87 6.85 1.94
N LYS A 264 10.64 7.29 1.66
CA LYS A 264 9.58 7.32 2.69
C LYS A 264 9.30 5.92 3.25
N LEU A 265 9.21 4.88 2.40
CA LEU A 265 9.02 3.51 2.88
C LEU A 265 10.17 3.04 3.79
N MET A 266 11.42 3.38 3.46
CA MET A 266 12.58 3.00 4.28
C MET A 266 12.59 3.70 5.65
N HIS A 267 11.96 4.86 5.79
CA HIS A 267 11.81 5.59 7.05
C HIS A 267 10.55 5.19 7.85
N MET A 268 9.75 4.25 7.34
CA MET A 268 8.56 3.77 8.05
C MET A 268 8.95 2.80 9.17
N PRO A 269 8.25 2.82 10.32
CA PRO A 269 8.49 1.87 11.39
C PRO A 269 8.19 0.43 10.96
N LEU A 270 8.90 -0.54 11.55
CA LEU A 270 8.78 -1.96 11.17
C LEU A 270 7.33 -2.48 11.32
N HIS A 271 6.60 -1.97 12.31
CA HIS A 271 5.19 -2.30 12.53
C HIS A 271 4.31 -2.05 11.28
N PHE A 272 4.65 -1.06 10.46
CA PHE A 272 3.94 -0.82 9.19
C PHE A 272 4.03 -2.03 8.26
N PHE A 273 5.21 -2.62 8.12
CA PHE A 273 5.43 -3.79 7.25
C PHE A 273 4.80 -5.07 7.80
N ASP A 274 4.66 -5.18 9.12
CA ASP A 274 3.97 -6.30 9.76
C ASP A 274 2.46 -6.29 9.50
N THR A 275 1.88 -5.10 9.29
CA THR A 275 0.43 -4.94 9.09
C THR A 275 0.01 -4.93 7.63
N LYS A 276 0.94 -4.67 6.68
CA LYS A 276 0.64 -4.51 5.26
C LYS A 276 0.96 -5.76 4.44
N LYS A 277 0.11 -6.05 3.46
CA LYS A 277 0.39 -7.09 2.46
C LYS A 277 1.32 -6.57 1.38
N MET A 278 2.24 -7.40 0.93
CA MET A 278 3.18 -7.04 -0.15
C MET A 278 2.46 -6.57 -1.42
N GLY A 279 1.34 -7.21 -1.79
CA GLY A 279 0.55 -6.81 -2.95
C GLY A 279 -0.03 -5.40 -2.84
N ASP A 280 -0.42 -4.95 -1.64
CA ASP A 280 -0.93 -3.60 -1.41
C ASP A 280 0.19 -2.55 -1.60
N ILE A 281 1.41 -2.85 -1.14
CA ILE A 281 2.58 -1.96 -1.31
C ILE A 281 2.97 -1.85 -2.79
N LEU A 282 3.05 -2.98 -3.51
CA LEU A 282 3.35 -3.00 -4.94
C LEU A 282 2.30 -2.24 -5.78
N GLN A 283 1.03 -2.39 -5.43
CA GLN A 283 -0.06 -1.67 -6.09
C GLN A 283 0.06 -0.14 -5.90
N ARG A 284 0.54 0.31 -4.74
CA ARG A 284 0.79 1.75 -4.46
C ARG A 284 1.95 2.31 -5.28
N ILE A 285 2.96 1.51 -5.59
CA ILE A 285 3.99 1.91 -6.58
C ILE A 285 3.34 2.18 -7.94
N GLY A 286 2.37 1.34 -8.36
CA GLY A 286 1.59 1.57 -9.57
C GLY A 286 0.74 2.85 -9.56
N ASP A 287 0.27 3.29 -8.38
CA ASP A 287 -0.49 4.54 -8.22
C ASP A 287 0.35 5.79 -8.55
N HIS A 288 1.68 5.78 -8.34
CA HIS A 288 2.57 6.86 -8.80
C HIS A 288 2.53 7.04 -10.32
N GLY A 289 2.44 5.93 -11.08
CA GLY A 289 2.30 5.97 -12.53
C GLY A 289 1.02 6.69 -12.98
N ARG A 290 -0.09 6.55 -12.27
CA ARG A 290 -1.36 7.26 -12.56
C ARG A 290 -1.25 8.75 -12.29
N ILE A 291 -0.64 9.14 -11.16
CA ILE A 291 -0.41 10.55 -10.83
C ILE A 291 0.53 11.19 -11.85
N LYS A 292 1.62 10.50 -12.20
CA LYS A 292 2.56 10.94 -13.26
C LYS A 292 1.85 11.15 -14.60
N SER A 293 1.07 10.16 -15.05
CA SER A 293 0.32 10.24 -16.30
C SER A 293 -0.64 11.44 -16.33
N PHE A 294 -1.31 11.72 -15.21
CA PHE A 294 -2.14 12.92 -15.08
C PHE A 294 -1.31 14.19 -15.16
N LEU A 295 -0.24 14.31 -14.35
CA LEU A 295 0.54 15.54 -14.24
C LEU A 295 1.22 15.92 -15.54
N ILE A 296 1.82 14.96 -16.23
CA ILE A 296 2.70 15.22 -17.37
C ILE A 296 1.97 14.99 -18.70
N GLY A 297 1.34 13.81 -18.85
CA GLY A 297 0.68 13.44 -20.11
C GLY A 297 -0.56 14.30 -20.37
N ASN A 298 -1.52 14.22 -19.45
CA ASN A 298 -2.83 14.77 -19.69
C ASN A 298 -2.95 16.27 -19.38
N SER A 299 -2.25 16.77 -18.35
CA SER A 299 -2.36 18.20 -17.97
C SER A 299 -1.76 19.15 -18.99
N LEU A 300 -0.55 18.85 -19.49
CA LEU A 300 0.10 19.66 -20.50
C LEU A 300 -0.60 19.57 -21.86
N GLY A 301 -1.02 18.35 -22.25
CA GLY A 301 -1.82 18.15 -23.47
C GLY A 301 -3.13 18.93 -23.43
N THR A 302 -3.84 18.88 -22.30
CA THR A 302 -5.10 19.60 -22.11
C THR A 302 -4.94 21.13 -22.12
N LEU A 303 -3.85 21.65 -21.52
CA LEU A 303 -3.58 23.09 -21.57
C LEU A 303 -3.42 23.58 -23.02
N PHE A 304 -2.68 22.82 -23.83
CA PHE A 304 -2.51 23.09 -25.25
C PHE A 304 -3.84 22.98 -26.01
N SER A 305 -4.58 21.90 -25.76
CA SER A 305 -5.88 21.69 -26.38
C SER A 305 -6.89 22.79 -26.03
N LEU A 306 -6.79 23.38 -24.82
CA LEU A 306 -7.61 24.51 -24.41
C LEU A 306 -7.32 25.76 -25.26
N VAL A 307 -6.04 26.08 -25.50
CA VAL A 307 -5.65 27.22 -26.35
C VAL A 307 -6.18 27.03 -27.77
N ASN A 308 -5.95 25.84 -28.36
CA ASN A 308 -6.47 25.50 -29.68
C ASN A 308 -7.99 25.59 -29.75
N PHE A 309 -8.68 25.06 -28.75
CA PHE A 309 -10.13 25.09 -28.67
C PHE A 309 -10.67 26.51 -28.69
N ILE A 310 -10.14 27.40 -27.86
CA ILE A 310 -10.54 28.82 -27.81
C ILE A 310 -10.31 29.50 -29.16
N VAL A 311 -9.14 29.30 -29.76
CA VAL A 311 -8.81 29.91 -31.04
C VAL A 311 -9.73 29.43 -32.16
N PHE A 312 -9.97 28.12 -32.25
CA PHE A 312 -10.90 27.59 -33.26
C PHE A 312 -12.36 28.02 -33.00
N LEU A 313 -12.80 28.19 -31.75
CA LEU A 313 -14.12 28.73 -31.43
C LEU A 313 -14.27 30.19 -31.94
N ILE A 314 -13.22 31.02 -31.78
CA ILE A 314 -13.23 32.41 -32.28
C ILE A 314 -13.36 32.42 -33.81
N ILE A 315 -12.60 31.57 -34.51
CA ILE A 315 -12.66 31.47 -35.97
C ILE A 315 -14.03 30.94 -36.41
N LEU A 316 -14.59 29.92 -35.74
CA LEU A 316 -15.90 29.38 -36.04
C LEU A 316 -16.99 30.45 -35.87
N GLY A 317 -16.89 31.28 -34.84
CA GLY A 317 -17.78 32.43 -34.60
C GLY A 317 -17.67 33.51 -35.68
N TYR A 318 -16.46 33.75 -36.19
CA TYR A 318 -16.23 34.70 -37.30
C TYR A 318 -16.90 34.22 -38.60
N TYR A 319 -16.86 32.89 -38.87
CA TYR A 319 -17.52 32.35 -40.08
C TYR A 319 -19.06 32.34 -39.94
N ASN A 320 -19.61 31.84 -38.84
CA ASN A 320 -21.07 31.76 -38.68
C ASN A 320 -21.49 31.50 -37.23
N LEU A 321 -22.20 32.45 -36.59
CA LEU A 321 -22.70 32.35 -35.21
C LEU A 321 -23.72 31.24 -35.01
N LYS A 322 -24.54 30.89 -36.01
CA LYS A 322 -25.51 29.77 -35.89
C LYS A 322 -24.79 28.44 -35.81
N ILE A 323 -23.76 28.25 -36.64
CA ILE A 323 -22.90 27.05 -36.63
C ILE A 323 -22.19 26.93 -35.28
N LEU A 324 -21.62 28.02 -34.75
CA LEU A 324 -21.04 28.04 -33.43
C LEU A 324 -22.03 27.62 -32.32
N GLY A 325 -23.26 28.11 -32.36
CA GLY A 325 -24.28 27.74 -31.40
C GLY A 325 -24.64 26.26 -31.39
N ILE A 326 -24.78 25.66 -32.58
CA ILE A 326 -25.05 24.23 -32.75
C ILE A 326 -23.86 23.40 -32.27
N PHE A 327 -22.65 23.83 -32.60
CA PHE A 327 -21.42 23.19 -32.16
C PHE A 327 -21.31 23.17 -30.62
N LEU A 328 -21.54 24.31 -29.95
CA LEU A 328 -21.48 24.42 -28.50
C LEU A 328 -22.57 23.55 -27.82
N LEU A 329 -23.77 23.54 -28.36
CA LEU A 329 -24.89 22.73 -27.83
C LEU A 329 -24.59 21.23 -27.95
N GLY A 330 -24.13 20.77 -29.12
CA GLY A 330 -23.77 19.36 -29.32
C GLY A 330 -22.65 18.91 -28.39
N ASN A 331 -21.63 19.76 -28.19
CA ASN A 331 -20.55 19.45 -27.27
C ASN A 331 -20.98 19.52 -25.80
N ALA A 332 -21.87 20.42 -25.42
CA ALA A 332 -22.46 20.45 -24.08
C ALA A 332 -23.20 19.13 -23.76
N LEU A 333 -24.01 18.64 -24.70
CA LEU A 333 -24.68 17.33 -24.57
C LEU A 333 -23.68 16.17 -24.45
N TYR A 334 -22.60 16.21 -25.23
CA TYR A 334 -21.52 15.22 -25.16
C TYR A 334 -20.86 15.24 -23.76
N VAL A 335 -20.48 16.40 -23.22
CA VAL A 335 -19.87 16.53 -21.90
C VAL A 335 -20.81 16.03 -20.80
N ILE A 336 -22.08 16.43 -20.83
CA ILE A 336 -23.11 15.97 -19.87
C ILE A 336 -23.22 14.44 -19.90
N TRP A 337 -23.25 13.85 -21.11
CA TRP A 337 -23.28 12.41 -21.30
C TRP A 337 -22.11 11.71 -20.64
N VAL A 338 -20.88 12.19 -20.83
CA VAL A 338 -19.69 11.59 -20.22
C VAL A 338 -19.68 11.72 -18.70
N LEU A 339 -20.05 12.90 -18.17
CA LEU A 339 -20.11 13.15 -16.72
C LEU A 339 -21.08 12.21 -16.00
N PHE A 340 -22.15 11.78 -16.68
CA PHE A 340 -23.11 10.83 -16.12
C PHE A 340 -22.44 9.49 -15.75
N PHE A 341 -21.47 9.03 -16.53
CA PHE A 341 -20.77 7.75 -16.28
C PHE A 341 -19.63 7.82 -15.26
N MET A 342 -19.14 9.03 -14.92
CA MET A 342 -17.97 9.20 -14.07
C MET A 342 -18.11 8.54 -12.69
N ARG A 343 -19.30 8.61 -12.06
CA ARG A 343 -19.56 7.99 -10.76
C ARG A 343 -19.42 6.47 -10.82
N TYR A 344 -20.07 5.87 -11.81
CA TYR A 344 -20.06 4.41 -11.96
C TYR A 344 -18.66 3.88 -12.30
N ARG A 345 -17.91 4.62 -13.11
CA ARG A 345 -16.52 4.30 -13.44
C ARG A 345 -15.63 4.30 -12.20
N ARG A 346 -15.79 5.27 -11.30
CA ARG A 346 -15.08 5.32 -10.02
C ARG A 346 -15.33 4.07 -9.16
N GLU A 347 -16.56 3.63 -9.07
CA GLU A 347 -16.91 2.41 -8.32
C GLU A 347 -16.26 1.15 -8.92
N LEU A 348 -16.22 1.05 -10.24
CA LEU A 348 -15.56 -0.06 -10.92
C LEU A 348 -14.04 -0.05 -10.71
N ASP A 349 -13.42 1.13 -10.72
CA ASP A 349 -11.97 1.25 -10.51
C ASP A 349 -11.57 0.81 -9.09
N ILE A 350 -12.33 1.20 -8.07
CA ILE A 350 -12.10 0.77 -6.69
C ILE A 350 -12.23 -0.76 -6.56
N LYS A 351 -13.27 -1.36 -7.17
CA LYS A 351 -13.47 -2.82 -7.17
C LYS A 351 -12.33 -3.53 -7.90
N ARG A 352 -11.89 -3.00 -9.03
CA ARG A 352 -10.76 -3.53 -9.79
C ARG A 352 -9.48 -3.51 -8.99
N PHE A 353 -9.20 -2.40 -8.32
CA PHE A 353 -8.01 -2.25 -7.46
C PHE A 353 -7.97 -3.34 -6.38
N TYR A 354 -9.05 -3.51 -5.62
CA TYR A 354 -9.14 -4.51 -4.58
C TYR A 354 -8.88 -5.93 -5.10
N GLN A 355 -9.52 -6.31 -6.20
CA GLN A 355 -9.33 -7.65 -6.78
C GLN A 355 -7.92 -7.83 -7.38
N SER A 356 -7.33 -6.78 -7.94
CA SER A 356 -5.96 -6.81 -8.47
C SER A 356 -4.92 -6.98 -7.35
N SER A 357 -5.09 -6.31 -6.21
CA SER A 357 -4.24 -6.51 -5.03
C SER A 357 -4.34 -7.95 -4.48
N GLN A 358 -5.55 -8.50 -4.43
CA GLN A 358 -5.79 -9.89 -4.02
C GLN A 358 -5.09 -10.89 -4.97
N GLU A 359 -5.20 -10.66 -6.27
CA GLU A 359 -4.58 -11.48 -7.31
C GLU A 359 -3.06 -11.47 -7.17
N GLN A 360 -2.48 -10.28 -7.04
CA GLN A 360 -1.04 -10.11 -6.93
C GLN A 360 -0.49 -10.75 -5.64
N SER A 361 -1.17 -10.56 -4.51
CA SER A 361 -0.81 -11.21 -3.24
C SER A 361 -0.88 -12.74 -3.34
N ARG A 362 -1.91 -13.28 -4.01
CA ARG A 362 -2.06 -14.72 -4.18
C ARG A 362 -0.99 -15.31 -5.10
N MET A 363 -0.61 -14.58 -6.16
CA MET A 363 0.47 -15.00 -7.06
C MET A 363 1.81 -15.08 -6.33
N ILE A 364 2.13 -14.07 -5.51
CA ILE A 364 3.35 -14.08 -4.68
C ILE A 364 3.36 -15.29 -3.73
N GLN A 365 2.24 -15.54 -3.03
CA GLN A 365 2.12 -16.69 -2.13
C GLN A 365 2.30 -18.03 -2.86
N MET A 366 1.76 -18.18 -4.07
CA MET A 366 1.92 -19.40 -4.86
C MET A 366 3.37 -19.62 -5.28
N ILE A 367 4.07 -18.55 -5.68
CA ILE A 367 5.48 -18.65 -6.10
C ILE A 367 6.37 -18.99 -4.90
N GLN A 368 6.20 -18.29 -3.77
CA GLN A 368 6.96 -18.53 -2.55
C GLN A 368 6.68 -19.91 -1.93
N GLY A 369 5.43 -20.35 -1.95
CA GLY A 369 5.00 -21.64 -1.41
C GLY A 369 5.03 -22.79 -2.43
N MET A 370 5.75 -22.67 -3.56
CA MET A 370 5.72 -23.67 -4.64
C MET A 370 6.20 -25.05 -4.17
N GLN A 371 7.19 -25.10 -3.28
CA GLN A 371 7.67 -26.35 -2.73
C GLN A 371 6.58 -27.09 -1.96
N ASP A 372 5.86 -26.41 -1.08
CA ASP A 372 4.78 -27.01 -0.29
C ASP A 372 3.58 -27.40 -1.17
N ILE A 373 3.29 -26.60 -2.19
CA ILE A 373 2.24 -26.91 -3.17
C ILE A 373 2.55 -28.23 -3.86
N LYS A 374 3.79 -28.44 -4.30
CA LYS A 374 4.24 -29.66 -4.98
C LYS A 374 4.27 -30.84 -4.02
N LEU A 375 4.82 -30.69 -2.80
CA LEU A 375 4.87 -31.74 -1.80
C LEU A 375 3.49 -32.28 -1.44
N ASN A 376 2.46 -31.43 -1.45
CA ASN A 376 1.10 -31.80 -1.12
C ASN A 376 0.22 -32.10 -2.36
N ASN A 377 0.77 -32.12 -3.58
CA ASN A 377 0.05 -32.32 -4.84
C ASN A 377 -1.18 -31.39 -4.97
N ASN A 378 -1.04 -30.12 -4.56
CA ASN A 378 -2.14 -29.18 -4.41
C ASN A 378 -2.19 -28.10 -5.52
N GLU A 379 -1.48 -28.35 -6.64
CA GLU A 379 -1.34 -27.42 -7.76
C GLU A 379 -2.70 -27.03 -8.37
N LYS A 380 -3.57 -28.03 -8.56
CA LYS A 380 -4.91 -27.81 -9.13
C LYS A 380 -5.74 -26.87 -8.25
N GLN A 381 -5.75 -27.12 -6.93
CA GLN A 381 -6.57 -26.33 -6.00
C GLN A 381 -6.06 -24.90 -5.94
N LYS A 382 -4.73 -24.70 -5.82
CA LYS A 382 -4.12 -23.36 -5.76
C LYS A 382 -4.32 -22.57 -7.06
N ARG A 383 -4.21 -23.23 -8.21
CA ARG A 383 -4.55 -22.64 -9.50
C ARG A 383 -6.01 -22.21 -9.56
N TRP A 384 -6.95 -23.06 -9.14
CA TRP A 384 -8.38 -22.72 -9.12
C TRP A 384 -8.70 -21.56 -8.15
N GLU A 385 -8.02 -21.45 -7.03
CA GLU A 385 -8.16 -20.29 -6.13
C GLU A 385 -7.79 -19.00 -6.85
N TRP A 386 -6.67 -18.99 -7.59
CA TRP A 386 -6.25 -17.86 -8.40
C TRP A 386 -7.20 -17.60 -9.58
N GLU A 387 -7.61 -18.64 -10.30
CA GLU A 387 -8.57 -18.54 -11.41
C GLU A 387 -9.90 -17.91 -10.97
N ARG A 388 -10.38 -18.21 -9.78
CA ARG A 388 -11.59 -17.58 -9.22
C ARG A 388 -11.43 -16.07 -9.04
N ILE A 389 -10.25 -15.60 -8.68
CA ILE A 389 -9.95 -14.16 -8.59
C ILE A 389 -9.92 -13.57 -9.99
N GLN A 390 -9.27 -14.23 -10.95
CA GLN A 390 -9.24 -13.81 -12.35
C GLN A 390 -10.64 -13.73 -12.99
N VAL A 391 -11.52 -14.68 -12.68
CA VAL A 391 -12.92 -14.62 -13.14
C VAL A 391 -13.65 -13.40 -12.56
N LYS A 392 -13.39 -13.03 -11.30
CA LYS A 392 -13.95 -11.81 -10.71
C LYS A 392 -13.41 -10.56 -11.40
N LEU A 393 -12.10 -10.48 -11.63
CA LEU A 393 -11.45 -9.39 -12.37
C LEU A 393 -12.01 -9.27 -13.80
N PHE A 394 -12.14 -10.39 -14.48
CA PHE A 394 -12.74 -10.44 -15.83
C PHE A 394 -14.17 -9.89 -15.84
N ARG A 395 -15.01 -10.29 -14.87
CA ARG A 395 -16.38 -9.76 -14.74
C ARG A 395 -16.41 -8.25 -14.50
N ILE A 396 -15.49 -7.72 -13.70
CA ILE A 396 -15.36 -6.28 -13.49
C ILE A 396 -14.92 -5.59 -14.79
N SER A 397 -13.93 -6.15 -15.48
CA SER A 397 -13.44 -5.66 -16.78
C SER A 397 -14.53 -5.67 -17.85
N LEU A 398 -15.36 -6.73 -17.93
CA LEU A 398 -16.51 -6.78 -18.82
C LEU A 398 -17.55 -5.68 -18.52
N LYS A 399 -17.83 -5.43 -17.23
CA LYS A 399 -18.70 -4.32 -16.83
C LYS A 399 -18.09 -2.97 -17.23
N GLY A 400 -16.79 -2.80 -17.01
CA GLY A 400 -16.06 -1.62 -17.45
C GLY A 400 -16.10 -1.41 -18.95
N LEU A 401 -15.90 -2.49 -19.73
CA LEU A 401 -15.98 -2.47 -21.20
C LEU A 401 -17.39 -2.07 -21.68
N LYS A 402 -18.45 -2.68 -21.13
CA LYS A 402 -19.84 -2.32 -21.46
C LYS A 402 -20.11 -0.83 -21.21
N VAL A 403 -19.72 -0.32 -20.06
CA VAL A 403 -19.89 1.09 -19.72
C VAL A 403 -19.09 1.97 -20.67
N GLY A 404 -17.83 1.61 -20.95
CA GLY A 404 -16.98 2.32 -21.90
C GLY A 404 -17.58 2.34 -23.30
N GLN A 405 -18.10 1.20 -23.80
CA GLN A 405 -18.73 1.12 -25.11
C GLN A 405 -20.01 1.96 -25.20
N ILE A 406 -20.90 1.90 -24.19
CA ILE A 406 -22.12 2.73 -24.17
C ILE A 406 -21.74 4.22 -24.13
N GLN A 407 -20.78 4.58 -23.29
CA GLN A 407 -20.27 5.93 -23.22
C GLN A 407 -19.71 6.40 -24.55
N GLN A 408 -18.85 5.59 -25.18
CA GLN A 408 -18.22 5.90 -26.46
C GLN A 408 -19.23 5.99 -27.61
N SER A 409 -20.19 5.06 -27.68
CA SER A 409 -21.23 5.10 -28.70
C SER A 409 -22.11 6.35 -28.61
N GLY A 410 -22.53 6.73 -27.39
CA GLY A 410 -23.27 7.98 -27.19
C GLY A 410 -22.42 9.20 -27.51
N SER A 411 -21.15 9.20 -27.11
CA SER A 411 -20.20 10.26 -27.45
C SER A 411 -20.05 10.44 -28.97
N THR A 412 -19.85 9.33 -29.69
CA THR A 412 -19.75 9.33 -31.16
C THR A 412 -21.04 9.83 -31.81
N LEU A 413 -22.21 9.43 -31.28
CA LEU A 413 -23.51 9.89 -31.78
C LEU A 413 -23.67 11.42 -31.67
N PHE A 414 -23.36 11.99 -30.51
CA PHE A 414 -23.43 13.45 -30.32
C PHE A 414 -22.41 14.18 -31.22
N THR A 415 -21.17 13.70 -31.29
CA THR A 415 -20.12 14.35 -32.08
C THR A 415 -20.41 14.27 -33.59
N GLN A 416 -20.69 13.06 -34.10
CA GLN A 416 -20.97 12.88 -35.52
C GLN A 416 -22.31 13.47 -35.93
N GLY A 417 -23.33 13.36 -35.08
CA GLY A 417 -24.62 14.02 -35.31
C GLY A 417 -24.46 15.55 -35.44
N THR A 418 -23.69 16.15 -34.56
CA THR A 418 -23.38 17.58 -34.63
C THR A 418 -22.62 17.93 -35.92
N ASN A 419 -21.63 17.15 -36.30
CA ASN A 419 -20.86 17.36 -37.53
C ASN A 419 -21.73 17.26 -38.79
N ILE A 420 -22.64 16.28 -38.87
CA ILE A 420 -23.57 16.13 -39.95
C ILE A 420 -24.52 17.33 -40.08
N LEU A 421 -25.09 17.78 -38.94
CA LEU A 421 -25.98 18.94 -38.90
C LEU A 421 -25.26 20.21 -39.36
N ILE A 422 -24.02 20.43 -38.89
CA ILE A 422 -23.24 21.61 -39.29
C ILE A 422 -22.89 21.56 -40.76
N THR A 423 -22.48 20.40 -41.30
CA THR A 423 -22.16 20.21 -42.72
C THR A 423 -23.38 20.50 -43.59
N PHE A 424 -24.57 20.03 -43.18
CA PHE A 424 -25.82 20.31 -43.87
C PHE A 424 -26.14 21.81 -43.90
N ILE A 425 -26.05 22.49 -42.79
CA ILE A 425 -26.30 23.93 -42.69
C ILE A 425 -25.28 24.76 -43.50
N ALA A 426 -24.02 24.34 -43.46
CA ALA A 426 -22.97 24.95 -44.25
C ALA A 426 -23.22 24.79 -45.76
N ALA A 427 -23.63 23.57 -46.20
CA ALA A 427 -24.00 23.31 -47.57
C ALA A 427 -25.21 24.16 -48.04
N GLN A 428 -26.23 24.26 -47.19
CA GLN A 428 -27.39 25.15 -47.46
C GLN A 428 -26.93 26.62 -47.61
N ALA A 429 -26.06 27.08 -46.72
CA ALA A 429 -25.54 28.47 -46.82
C ALA A 429 -24.74 28.71 -48.08
N VAL A 430 -24.07 27.69 -48.64
CA VAL A 430 -23.35 27.78 -49.92
C VAL A 430 -24.34 27.88 -51.04
N VAL A 431 -25.41 27.08 -51.08
CA VAL A 431 -26.46 27.12 -52.11
C VAL A 431 -27.18 28.45 -52.10
N GLU A 432 -27.43 29.03 -50.90
CA GLU A 432 -28.02 30.38 -50.72
C GLU A 432 -27.06 31.51 -51.10
N GLY A 433 -25.81 31.25 -51.45
CA GLY A 433 -24.82 32.25 -51.80
C GLY A 433 -24.26 33.07 -50.63
N LYS A 434 -24.56 32.65 -49.37
CA LYS A 434 -24.06 33.29 -48.12
C LYS A 434 -22.61 32.89 -47.75
N MET A 435 -22.15 31.80 -48.31
CA MET A 435 -20.80 31.25 -48.07
C MET A 435 -20.20 30.74 -49.37
N THR A 436 -18.88 30.73 -49.46
CA THR A 436 -18.16 30.09 -50.58
C THR A 436 -17.96 28.59 -50.31
N LEU A 437 -17.71 27.83 -51.33
CA LEU A 437 -17.34 26.41 -51.22
C LEU A 437 -16.09 26.21 -50.42
N GLY A 438 -15.07 27.11 -50.61
CA GLY A 438 -13.85 27.07 -49.83
C GLY A 438 -14.07 27.35 -48.36
N MET A 439 -15.00 28.27 -48.01
CA MET A 439 -15.38 28.49 -46.60
C MET A 439 -16.01 27.20 -45.96
N MET A 440 -16.86 26.50 -46.70
CA MET A 440 -17.44 25.23 -46.23
C MET A 440 -16.33 24.18 -45.97
N MET A 441 -15.34 24.07 -46.86
CA MET A 441 -14.21 23.15 -46.68
C MET A 441 -13.37 23.55 -45.46
N ALA A 442 -13.08 24.85 -45.28
CA ALA A 442 -12.36 25.33 -44.09
C ALA A 442 -13.11 25.06 -42.79
N LEU A 443 -14.45 25.24 -42.75
CA LEU A 443 -15.29 24.91 -41.63
C LEU A 443 -15.24 23.41 -41.29
N SER A 444 -15.37 22.53 -42.29
CA SER A 444 -15.27 21.07 -42.08
C SER A 444 -13.94 20.70 -41.50
N TYR A 445 -12.85 21.31 -41.94
CA TYR A 445 -11.51 21.13 -41.38
C TYR A 445 -11.43 21.58 -39.91
N ILE A 446 -11.95 22.77 -39.58
CA ILE A 446 -11.94 23.35 -38.23
C ILE A 446 -12.73 22.46 -37.27
N ILE A 447 -13.92 22.01 -37.66
CA ILE A 447 -14.77 21.12 -36.86
C ILE A 447 -14.06 19.81 -36.55
N GLY A 448 -13.37 19.22 -37.54
CA GLY A 448 -12.53 18.05 -37.34
C GLY A 448 -11.42 18.27 -36.30
N GLN A 449 -10.76 19.43 -36.34
CA GLN A 449 -9.69 19.79 -35.40
C GLN A 449 -10.22 20.08 -33.97
N VAL A 450 -11.40 20.65 -33.82
CA VAL A 450 -11.97 21.01 -32.51
C VAL A 450 -12.51 19.78 -31.76
N SER A 451 -12.78 18.69 -32.43
CA SER A 451 -13.22 17.44 -31.80
C SER A 451 -12.13 16.78 -30.94
N ALA A 452 -10.85 16.92 -31.30
CA ALA A 452 -9.73 16.38 -30.54
C ALA A 452 -9.55 17.03 -29.15
N PRO A 453 -9.52 18.38 -28.98
CA PRO A 453 -9.51 19.05 -27.69
C PRO A 453 -10.59 18.59 -26.72
N ILE A 454 -11.80 18.33 -27.21
CA ILE A 454 -12.91 17.90 -26.35
C ILE A 454 -12.65 16.52 -25.78
N SER A 455 -12.14 15.61 -26.60
CA SER A 455 -11.71 14.28 -26.14
C SER A 455 -10.59 14.38 -25.10
N GLU A 456 -9.66 15.31 -25.29
CA GLU A 456 -8.57 15.58 -24.33
C GLU A 456 -9.11 16.10 -22.98
N PHE A 457 -10.11 17.00 -22.97
CA PHE A 457 -10.73 17.46 -21.73
C PHE A 457 -11.40 16.32 -20.96
N ILE A 458 -12.03 15.37 -21.64
CA ILE A 458 -12.64 14.20 -21.01
C ILE A 458 -11.58 13.28 -20.46
N ASN A 459 -10.52 13.00 -21.23
CA ASN A 459 -9.39 12.22 -20.77
C ASN A 459 -8.73 12.87 -19.54
N PHE A 460 -8.61 14.19 -19.54
CA PHE A 460 -8.12 14.95 -18.40
C PHE A 460 -9.03 14.78 -17.17
N ALA A 461 -10.35 14.93 -17.32
CA ALA A 461 -11.29 14.76 -16.21
C ALA A 461 -11.23 13.34 -15.63
N GLN A 462 -11.11 12.31 -16.48
CA GLN A 462 -10.95 10.92 -16.07
C GLN A 462 -9.63 10.69 -15.34
N SER A 463 -8.51 11.17 -15.92
CA SER A 463 -7.19 11.05 -15.32
C SER A 463 -7.05 11.83 -14.01
N LEU A 464 -7.72 12.98 -13.90
CA LEU A 464 -7.80 13.73 -12.64
C LEU A 464 -8.53 12.92 -11.56
N GLN A 465 -9.61 12.22 -11.93
CA GLN A 465 -10.33 11.34 -11.02
C GLN A 465 -9.45 10.18 -10.57
N ASP A 466 -8.77 9.51 -11.49
CA ASP A 466 -7.86 8.40 -11.21
C ASP A 466 -6.68 8.87 -10.33
N ALA A 467 -6.08 10.02 -10.65
CA ALA A 467 -5.01 10.62 -9.86
C ALA A 467 -5.46 11.01 -8.44
N LYS A 468 -6.70 11.52 -8.26
CA LYS A 468 -7.23 11.80 -6.92
C LYS A 468 -7.41 10.54 -6.08
N ILE A 469 -7.91 9.45 -6.67
CA ILE A 469 -8.04 8.16 -5.98
C ILE A 469 -6.66 7.63 -5.58
N SER A 470 -5.70 7.67 -6.49
CA SER A 470 -4.31 7.25 -6.22
C SER A 470 -3.64 8.13 -5.15
N LEU A 471 -3.90 9.44 -5.17
CA LEU A 471 -3.40 10.37 -4.16
C LEU A 471 -4.00 10.11 -2.76
N GLU A 472 -5.29 9.82 -2.67
CA GLU A 472 -5.95 9.44 -1.41
C GLU A 472 -5.25 8.23 -0.78
N ARG A 473 -4.86 7.23 -1.58
CA ARG A 473 -4.13 6.03 -1.12
C ARG A 473 -2.69 6.32 -0.73
N LEU A 474 -1.98 7.14 -1.50
CA LEU A 474 -0.60 7.51 -1.19
C LEU A 474 -0.50 8.41 0.04
N ASN A 475 -1.51 9.28 0.25
CA ASN A 475 -1.58 10.12 1.44
C ASN A 475 -1.65 9.31 2.73
N GLU A 476 -2.18 8.09 2.72
CA GLU A 476 -2.16 7.20 3.87
C GLU A 476 -0.73 6.84 4.31
N ILE A 477 0.19 6.62 3.36
CA ILE A 477 1.60 6.37 3.68
C ILE A 477 2.29 7.67 4.11
N HIS A 478 2.01 8.77 3.39
CA HIS A 478 2.64 10.05 3.72
C HIS A 478 2.15 10.68 5.03
N ALA A 479 0.95 10.33 5.49
CA ALA A 479 0.39 10.80 6.76
C ALA A 479 0.95 10.07 7.98
N GLN A 480 1.56 8.90 7.78
CA GLN A 480 2.19 8.19 8.88
C GLN A 480 3.51 8.85 9.27
N ASP A 481 3.74 8.91 10.59
CA ASP A 481 4.98 9.43 11.13
C ASP A 481 6.17 8.55 10.71
N ASP A 482 7.28 9.20 10.43
CA ASP A 482 8.54 8.51 10.18
C ASP A 482 9.10 7.98 11.52
N GLU A 483 9.77 6.82 11.46
CA GLU A 483 10.47 6.27 12.63
C GLU A 483 11.52 7.27 13.18
N GLU A 484 12.05 8.08 12.29
CA GLU A 484 13.08 9.08 12.56
C GLU A 484 12.52 10.48 12.81
N LYS A 485 11.22 10.60 13.11
CA LYS A 485 10.63 11.87 13.49
C LYS A 485 11.37 12.43 14.70
N ASP A 486 11.71 13.71 14.62
CA ASP A 486 12.45 14.46 15.67
C ASP A 486 13.86 13.92 15.97
N ILE A 487 14.52 13.32 14.97
CA ILE A 487 15.86 12.74 15.12
C ILE A 487 16.90 13.78 15.66
N ASP A 488 16.75 15.03 15.27
CA ASP A 488 17.65 16.13 15.67
C ASP A 488 17.52 16.48 17.19
N THR A 489 16.42 16.09 17.83
CA THR A 489 16.20 16.31 19.27
C THR A 489 16.71 15.16 20.12
N LYS A 490 17.09 14.04 19.50
CA LYS A 490 17.54 12.83 20.20
C LYS A 490 19.02 12.86 20.51
N LEU A 491 19.40 12.16 21.58
CA LEU A 491 20.77 12.08 22.00
C LEU A 491 21.66 11.37 21.00
N THR A 492 22.77 12.02 20.62
CA THR A 492 23.77 11.50 19.68
C THR A 492 24.97 10.83 20.37
N VAL A 493 24.98 10.79 21.72
CA VAL A 493 26.01 10.12 22.50
C VAL A 493 25.32 9.24 23.53
N LEU A 494 25.79 7.99 23.66
CA LEU A 494 25.29 7.07 24.67
C LEU A 494 25.75 7.47 26.06
N PRO A 495 24.96 7.24 27.15
CA PRO A 495 25.35 7.46 28.50
C PRO A 495 26.56 6.59 28.90
N THR A 496 27.32 7.01 29.91
CA THR A 496 28.50 6.24 30.41
C THR A 496 28.11 4.89 31.00
N ASP A 497 26.97 4.84 31.72
CA ASP A 497 26.41 3.56 32.16
C ASP A 497 25.73 2.84 30.98
N ARG A 498 26.28 1.71 30.59
CA ARG A 498 25.83 0.87 29.46
C ARG A 498 24.82 -0.20 29.86
N THR A 499 24.37 -0.21 31.09
CA THR A 499 23.40 -1.18 31.61
C THR A 499 22.03 -0.93 30.99
N ILE A 500 21.35 -2.01 30.56
CA ILE A 500 19.99 -1.94 30.07
C ILE A 500 19.04 -2.21 31.25
N ASN A 501 18.19 -1.24 31.57
CA ASN A 501 17.15 -1.35 32.58
C ASN A 501 15.79 -1.40 31.93
N ILE A 502 15.00 -2.42 32.24
CA ILE A 502 13.66 -2.65 31.75
C ILE A 502 12.70 -2.51 32.92
N GLU A 503 11.79 -1.54 32.82
CA GLU A 503 10.88 -1.14 33.89
C GLU A 503 9.44 -1.31 33.44
N HIS A 504 8.72 -2.27 34.02
CA HIS A 504 7.28 -2.52 33.86
C HIS A 504 6.81 -2.54 32.41
N ILE A 505 7.51 -3.31 31.54
CA ILE A 505 7.17 -3.37 30.13
C ILE A 505 5.91 -4.23 29.89
N TYR A 506 4.96 -3.59 29.20
CA TYR A 506 3.82 -4.26 28.55
C TYR A 506 3.93 -4.07 27.05
N TYR A 507 3.73 -5.14 26.31
CA TYR A 507 3.76 -5.06 24.85
C TYR A 507 2.78 -6.05 24.22
N SER A 508 1.98 -5.54 23.25
CA SER A 508 1.10 -6.31 22.39
C SER A 508 1.34 -5.92 20.93
N TYR A 509 1.45 -6.89 20.03
CA TYR A 509 1.55 -6.65 18.59
C TYR A 509 0.26 -6.07 18.00
N SER A 510 -0.87 -6.44 18.56
CA SER A 510 -2.18 -5.91 18.18
C SER A 510 -2.48 -4.54 18.80
N GLY A 511 -1.71 -4.12 19.81
CA GLY A 511 -1.98 -2.92 20.60
C GLY A 511 -3.11 -3.08 21.62
N ALA A 512 -3.84 -4.21 21.60
CA ALA A 512 -4.94 -4.48 22.54
C ALA A 512 -4.39 -4.89 23.90
N GLU A 513 -4.88 -4.27 24.99
CA GLU A 513 -4.43 -4.51 26.36
C GLU A 513 -4.71 -5.95 26.88
N ARG A 514 -5.45 -6.75 26.15
CA ARG A 514 -5.82 -8.11 26.53
C ARG A 514 -4.92 -9.19 25.95
N ASP A 515 -4.14 -8.87 24.93
CA ASP A 515 -3.29 -9.82 24.19
C ASP A 515 -1.81 -9.44 24.29
N TYR A 516 -1.33 -9.35 25.53
CA TYR A 516 0.05 -8.99 25.79
C TYR A 516 1.01 -10.15 25.49
N ALA A 517 1.96 -9.92 24.58
CA ALA A 517 3.11 -10.77 24.35
C ALA A 517 4.14 -10.67 25.50
N LEU A 518 4.20 -9.49 26.15
CA LEU A 518 4.99 -9.24 27.36
C LEU A 518 4.11 -8.52 28.39
N GLN A 519 4.18 -8.96 29.66
CA GLN A 519 3.36 -8.47 30.76
C GLN A 519 4.22 -8.19 31.98
N ASP A 520 4.29 -6.92 32.40
CA ASP A 520 5.01 -6.49 33.59
C ASP A 520 6.46 -7.02 33.67
N VAL A 521 7.19 -6.86 32.56
CA VAL A 521 8.57 -7.32 32.48
C VAL A 521 9.47 -6.30 33.15
N CYS A 522 10.09 -6.69 34.29
CA CYS A 522 11.08 -5.94 35.01
C CYS A 522 12.38 -6.74 35.04
N LEU A 523 13.45 -6.20 34.47
CA LEU A 523 14.75 -6.85 34.53
C LEU A 523 15.91 -5.87 34.27
N LYS A 524 17.09 -6.24 34.72
CA LYS A 524 18.34 -5.49 34.52
C LYS A 524 19.33 -6.38 33.78
N ILE A 525 19.83 -5.90 32.64
CA ILE A 525 20.88 -6.57 31.85
C ILE A 525 22.19 -5.82 32.14
N PRO A 526 23.12 -6.45 32.82
CA PRO A 526 24.37 -5.77 33.20
C PRO A 526 25.28 -5.51 32.00
N ALA A 527 25.92 -4.35 31.98
CA ALA A 527 26.90 -3.98 30.95
C ALA A 527 28.06 -4.98 30.91
N HIS A 528 28.58 -5.23 29.70
CA HIS A 528 29.75 -6.07 29.44
C HIS A 528 29.65 -7.51 29.97
N LYS A 529 28.42 -8.04 30.04
CA LYS A 529 28.12 -9.40 30.47
C LYS A 529 27.22 -10.12 29.48
N VAL A 530 27.22 -11.44 29.61
CA VAL A 530 26.36 -12.33 28.79
C VAL A 530 25.11 -12.68 29.57
N THR A 531 23.95 -12.27 29.06
CA THR A 531 22.63 -12.58 29.62
C THR A 531 21.93 -13.58 28.70
N ALA A 532 21.51 -14.72 29.19
CA ALA A 532 20.74 -15.72 28.48
C ALA A 532 19.24 -15.60 28.82
N ILE A 533 18.37 -15.55 27.81
CA ILE A 533 16.93 -15.59 27.98
C ILE A 533 16.43 -16.98 27.59
N VAL A 534 15.78 -17.68 28.52
CA VAL A 534 15.30 -19.02 28.33
C VAL A 534 13.80 -19.11 28.61
N GLY A 535 13.11 -20.08 28.00
CA GLY A 535 11.68 -20.31 28.19
C GLY A 535 11.09 -21.12 27.06
N GLU A 536 9.86 -21.53 27.21
CA GLU A 536 9.11 -22.27 26.20
C GLU A 536 8.93 -21.46 24.90
N SER A 537 8.65 -22.13 23.77
CA SER A 537 8.30 -21.44 22.54
C SER A 537 7.05 -20.56 22.74
N GLY A 538 7.07 -19.34 22.21
CA GLY A 538 5.96 -18.39 22.37
C GLY A 538 5.91 -17.64 23.72
N CYS A 539 6.90 -17.80 24.62
CA CYS A 539 6.90 -17.08 25.92
C CYS A 539 7.33 -15.59 25.84
N GLY A 540 7.66 -15.06 24.63
CA GLY A 540 8.00 -13.64 24.43
C GLY A 540 9.47 -13.32 24.25
N LYS A 541 10.40 -14.28 24.13
CA LYS A 541 11.87 -14.05 23.97
C LYS A 541 12.21 -13.17 22.78
N THR A 542 11.76 -13.57 21.59
CA THR A 542 11.97 -12.80 20.34
C THR A 542 11.35 -11.40 20.41
N THR A 543 10.18 -11.29 21.04
CA THR A 543 9.51 -9.99 21.25
C THR A 543 10.36 -9.06 22.14
N LEU A 544 10.93 -9.59 23.23
CA LEU A 544 11.81 -8.81 24.10
C LEU A 544 13.07 -8.36 23.36
N LEU A 545 13.69 -9.24 22.55
CA LEU A 545 14.86 -8.88 21.75
C LEU A 545 14.53 -7.80 20.71
N LYS A 546 13.37 -7.86 20.05
CA LYS A 546 12.93 -6.83 19.10
C LYS A 546 12.70 -5.47 19.76
N LEU A 547 12.17 -5.43 20.98
CA LEU A 547 12.03 -4.21 21.79
C LEU A 547 13.40 -3.63 22.19
N LEU A 548 14.35 -4.49 22.61
CA LEU A 548 15.72 -4.08 22.95
C LEU A 548 16.48 -3.49 21.76
N GLN A 549 16.19 -3.94 20.54
CA GLN A 549 16.76 -3.38 19.32
C GLN A 549 16.11 -2.05 18.91
N GLY A 550 15.02 -1.65 19.56
CA GLY A 550 14.30 -0.42 19.25
C GLY A 550 13.42 -0.50 18.00
N PHE A 551 13.10 -1.71 17.50
CA PHE A 551 12.18 -1.86 16.37
C PHE A 551 10.72 -1.57 16.73
N TYR A 552 10.38 -1.78 18.01
CA TYR A 552 9.07 -1.51 18.56
C TYR A 552 9.21 -0.68 19.84
N LEU A 553 8.21 0.14 20.10
CA LEU A 553 8.07 0.83 21.38
C LEU A 553 7.12 0.02 22.27
N PRO A 554 7.39 -0.07 23.59
CA PRO A 554 6.46 -0.71 24.52
C PRO A 554 5.13 0.06 24.57
N ASN A 555 4.02 -0.66 24.82
CA ASN A 555 2.72 -0.02 25.06
C ASN A 555 2.70 0.73 26.38
N ASP A 556 3.35 0.16 27.40
CA ASP A 556 3.54 0.79 28.72
C ASP A 556 4.89 0.38 29.29
N GLY A 557 5.41 1.17 30.23
CA GLY A 557 6.73 0.99 30.80
C GLY A 557 7.85 1.62 29.95
N GLN A 558 9.11 1.38 30.33
CA GLN A 558 10.27 2.00 29.68
C GLN A 558 11.48 1.07 29.61
N ILE A 559 12.21 1.15 28.49
CA ILE A 559 13.55 0.58 28.35
C ILE A 559 14.54 1.72 28.45
N LYS A 560 15.52 1.60 29.33
CA LYS A 560 16.55 2.63 29.56
C LYS A 560 17.95 2.07 29.36
N ILE A 561 18.83 2.87 28.78
CA ILE A 561 20.27 2.62 28.76
C ILE A 561 20.89 3.50 29.87
N GLY A 562 21.41 2.87 30.93
CA GLY A 562 21.71 3.58 32.17
C GLY A 562 20.46 4.24 32.75
N LYS A 563 20.38 5.57 32.64
CA LYS A 563 19.22 6.38 33.11
C LYS A 563 18.41 6.98 31.93
N VAL A 564 18.85 6.80 30.68
CA VAL A 564 18.25 7.44 29.49
C VAL A 564 17.27 6.49 28.85
N PRO A 565 16.01 6.90 28.62
CA PRO A 565 15.04 6.10 27.85
C PRO A 565 15.55 5.84 26.41
N LEU A 566 15.39 4.61 25.94
CA LEU A 566 15.82 4.19 24.60
C LEU A 566 15.17 5.05 23.49
N GLY A 567 13.92 5.46 23.67
CA GLY A 567 13.21 6.33 22.73
C GLY A 567 13.81 7.74 22.58
N GLN A 568 14.63 8.20 23.51
CA GLN A 568 15.34 9.48 23.47
C GLN A 568 16.74 9.37 22.83
N ILE A 569 17.23 8.15 22.57
CA ILE A 569 18.49 7.91 21.90
C ILE A 569 18.26 7.92 20.38
N ASN A 570 19.19 8.52 19.63
CA ASN A 570 19.14 8.51 18.18
C ASN A 570 19.14 7.06 17.64
N PRO A 571 18.12 6.64 16.85
CA PRO A 571 18.04 5.26 16.34
C PRO A 571 19.25 4.83 15.50
N HIS A 572 19.86 5.73 14.73
CA HIS A 572 21.07 5.42 13.96
C HIS A 572 22.26 5.14 14.88
N LEU A 573 22.42 5.94 15.95
CA LEU A 573 23.45 5.69 16.95
C LEU A 573 23.24 4.33 17.61
N TRP A 574 22.01 4.06 18.07
CA TRP A 574 21.67 2.79 18.74
C TRP A 574 21.90 1.60 17.82
N ARG A 575 21.36 1.64 16.59
CA ARG A 575 21.58 0.59 15.60
C ARG A 575 23.05 0.47 15.20
N GLY A 576 23.80 1.56 15.13
CA GLY A 576 25.24 1.54 14.90
C GLY A 576 25.99 0.73 15.96
N MET A 577 25.61 0.86 17.23
CA MET A 577 26.21 0.19 18.38
C MET A 577 25.66 -1.22 18.62
N THR A 578 24.59 -1.64 17.93
CA THR A 578 23.97 -2.96 18.09
C THR A 578 24.29 -3.88 16.93
N GLY A 579 24.52 -5.15 17.19
CA GLY A 579 24.61 -6.22 16.20
C GLY A 579 23.61 -7.32 16.53
N SER A 580 22.93 -7.86 15.54
CA SER A 580 21.91 -8.86 15.79
C SER A 580 21.91 -9.99 14.77
N VAL A 581 21.59 -11.18 15.25
CA VAL A 581 21.21 -12.32 14.42
C VAL A 581 19.84 -12.76 14.89
N MET A 582 18.81 -12.46 14.08
CA MET A 582 17.44 -12.85 14.37
C MET A 582 17.08 -14.15 13.66
N GLN A 583 16.05 -14.84 14.13
CA GLN A 583 15.60 -16.11 13.55
C GLN A 583 15.24 -15.97 12.05
N GLU A 584 14.63 -14.84 11.66
CA GLU A 584 14.21 -14.53 10.29
C GLU A 584 15.12 -13.49 9.59
N SER A 585 16.45 -13.57 9.82
CA SER A 585 17.38 -12.67 9.13
C SER A 585 17.47 -12.95 7.63
N PHE A 586 17.58 -11.89 6.81
CA PHE A 586 17.54 -11.97 5.35
C PHE A 586 18.95 -12.00 4.73
N ILE A 587 19.12 -12.85 3.69
CA ILE A 587 20.28 -12.86 2.80
C ILE A 587 19.87 -12.23 1.46
N PHE A 588 20.62 -11.21 1.04
CA PHE A 588 20.38 -10.53 -0.22
C PHE A 588 20.99 -11.30 -1.39
N SER A 589 20.39 -11.16 -2.57
CA SER A 589 20.95 -11.70 -3.81
C SER A 589 22.15 -10.87 -4.26
N ASP A 590 23.30 -11.10 -3.61
CA ASP A 590 24.56 -10.37 -3.80
C ASP A 590 25.76 -11.27 -3.50
N THR A 591 26.98 -10.72 -3.53
CA THR A 591 28.19 -11.44 -3.13
C THR A 591 28.17 -11.79 -1.64
N ILE A 592 28.94 -12.80 -1.24
CA ILE A 592 29.13 -13.15 0.17
C ILE A 592 29.75 -11.97 0.93
N ALA A 593 30.74 -11.29 0.32
CA ALA A 593 31.37 -10.10 0.90
C ALA A 593 30.34 -9.02 1.22
N ASN A 594 29.48 -8.67 0.27
CA ASN A 594 28.45 -7.65 0.45
C ASN A 594 27.39 -8.07 1.48
N ASN A 595 27.05 -9.36 1.54
CA ASN A 595 26.14 -9.88 2.56
C ASN A 595 26.70 -9.82 3.96
N ILE A 596 28.01 -9.94 4.15
CA ILE A 596 28.65 -9.80 5.45
C ILE A 596 28.86 -8.31 5.80
N ALA A 597 29.37 -7.51 4.88
CA ALA A 597 29.72 -6.11 5.13
C ALA A 597 28.51 -5.16 5.25
N LEU A 598 27.44 -5.38 4.59
CA LEU A 598 26.09 -4.76 4.44
C LEU A 598 25.95 -3.24 4.64
N CYS A 599 26.90 -2.56 5.24
CA CYS A 599 26.83 -1.16 5.66
C CYS A 599 27.97 -0.28 5.11
N THR A 600 28.81 -0.77 4.21
CA THR A 600 30.01 -0.01 3.76
C THR A 600 30.10 0.01 2.25
N ASP A 601 30.42 1.18 1.70
CA ASP A 601 30.70 1.36 0.27
C ASP A 601 31.99 0.60 -0.12
N GLU A 602 32.97 0.52 0.80
CA GLU A 602 34.20 -0.26 0.62
C GLU A 602 34.32 -1.34 1.69
N VAL A 603 34.51 -2.58 1.23
CA VAL A 603 34.63 -3.73 2.12
C VAL A 603 36.07 -3.84 2.63
N ASP A 604 36.25 -3.73 3.94
CA ASP A 604 37.53 -4.03 4.61
C ASP A 604 37.78 -5.52 4.59
N LEU A 605 38.75 -5.94 3.78
CA LEU A 605 39.07 -7.36 3.53
C LEU A 605 39.62 -8.07 4.78
N GLU A 606 40.46 -7.40 5.57
CA GLU A 606 41.04 -8.01 6.79
C GLU A 606 39.94 -8.26 7.83
N ARG A 607 39.08 -7.29 8.01
CA ARG A 607 37.93 -7.38 8.92
C ARG A 607 36.93 -8.45 8.42
N LEU A 608 36.73 -8.55 7.11
CA LEU A 608 35.87 -9.56 6.48
C LEU A 608 36.35 -10.97 6.74
N ILE A 609 37.63 -11.24 6.48
CA ILE A 609 38.26 -12.54 6.69
C ILE A 609 38.23 -12.90 8.18
N ARG A 610 38.61 -11.99 9.07
CA ARG A 610 38.55 -12.21 10.50
C ARG A 610 37.14 -12.55 11.00
N ALA A 611 36.12 -11.82 10.54
CA ALA A 611 34.73 -12.10 10.87
C ALA A 611 34.28 -13.47 10.39
N SER A 612 34.71 -13.87 9.19
CA SER A 612 34.37 -15.16 8.60
C SER A 612 35.05 -16.31 9.31
N GLN A 613 36.33 -16.15 9.73
CA GLN A 613 37.05 -17.12 10.54
C GLN A 613 36.39 -17.31 11.90
N MET A 614 36.00 -16.23 12.57
CA MET A 614 35.29 -16.30 13.85
C MET A 614 33.94 -16.99 13.74
N ALA A 615 33.23 -16.81 12.62
CA ALA A 615 31.97 -17.49 12.32
C ALA A 615 32.19 -18.92 11.74
N ASN A 616 33.39 -19.40 11.63
CA ASN A 616 33.76 -20.70 11.07
C ASN A 616 33.19 -20.95 9.66
N ILE A 617 33.27 -19.93 8.79
CA ILE A 617 32.74 -20.00 7.41
C ILE A 617 33.81 -19.73 6.35
N ASP A 618 35.01 -19.26 6.75
CA ASP A 618 36.11 -18.85 5.85
C ASP A 618 36.58 -19.99 4.96
N ASP A 619 36.80 -21.20 5.51
CA ASP A 619 37.23 -22.37 4.76
C ASP A 619 36.23 -22.72 3.64
N PHE A 620 34.93 -22.65 3.95
CA PHE A 620 33.88 -22.85 2.94
C PHE A 620 33.94 -21.77 1.86
N ILE A 621 34.05 -20.50 2.23
CA ILE A 621 34.10 -19.39 1.27
C ILE A 621 35.34 -19.53 0.38
N SER A 622 36.51 -19.87 0.97
CA SER A 622 37.77 -20.05 0.26
C SER A 622 37.78 -21.28 -0.69
N SER A 623 36.94 -22.27 -0.42
CA SER A 623 36.75 -23.42 -1.30
C SER A 623 35.92 -23.10 -2.57
N LEU A 624 35.21 -21.96 -2.59
CA LEU A 624 34.42 -21.55 -3.74
C LEU A 624 35.29 -20.93 -4.83
N PRO A 625 35.00 -21.15 -6.13
CA PRO A 625 35.81 -20.65 -7.24
C PRO A 625 36.04 -19.13 -7.25
N LEU A 626 35.10 -18.34 -6.76
CA LEU A 626 35.19 -16.88 -6.68
C LEU A 626 35.36 -16.37 -5.24
N GLY A 627 35.59 -17.29 -4.26
CA GLY A 627 35.74 -16.93 -2.85
C GLY A 627 34.64 -15.98 -2.35
N TYR A 628 35.02 -14.90 -1.73
CA TYR A 628 34.12 -13.87 -1.20
C TYR A 628 33.27 -13.14 -2.26
N ASN A 629 33.71 -13.15 -3.53
CA ASN A 629 32.96 -12.58 -4.65
C ASN A 629 31.90 -13.53 -5.21
N THR A 630 31.76 -14.72 -4.64
CA THR A 630 30.68 -15.65 -5.02
C THR A 630 29.32 -15.04 -4.72
N ARG A 631 28.48 -14.95 -5.74
CA ARG A 631 27.09 -14.52 -5.59
C ARG A 631 26.25 -15.65 -5.02
N ILE A 632 25.50 -15.35 -3.99
CA ILE A 632 24.48 -16.24 -3.40
C ILE A 632 23.11 -15.76 -3.81
N GLY A 633 22.21 -16.71 -4.09
CA GLY A 633 20.84 -16.39 -4.53
C GLY A 633 20.00 -15.77 -3.43
N MET A 634 18.81 -15.34 -3.83
CA MET A 634 17.82 -14.75 -2.92
C MET A 634 17.53 -15.72 -1.77
N GLU A 635 17.48 -15.22 -0.54
CA GLU A 635 17.31 -16.00 0.69
C GLU A 635 18.39 -17.08 0.94
N GLY A 636 19.56 -16.94 0.31
CA GLY A 636 20.66 -17.88 0.47
C GLY A 636 20.55 -19.13 -0.40
N ASN A 637 19.85 -19.08 -1.53
CA ASN A 637 19.84 -20.15 -2.51
C ASN A 637 21.28 -20.47 -2.95
N GLY A 638 21.65 -21.77 -2.91
CA GLY A 638 23.00 -22.25 -3.21
C GLY A 638 23.87 -22.49 -1.99
N ILE A 639 23.39 -22.16 -0.77
CA ILE A 639 24.07 -22.45 0.50
C ILE A 639 23.14 -23.18 1.48
N SER A 640 23.71 -24.00 2.35
CA SER A 640 22.96 -24.72 3.40
C SER A 640 22.45 -23.75 4.47
N GLN A 641 21.43 -24.17 5.24
CA GLN A 641 20.90 -23.37 6.33
C GLN A 641 21.96 -23.04 7.40
N GLY A 642 22.87 -23.99 7.70
CA GLY A 642 23.99 -23.76 8.61
C GLY A 642 25.01 -22.75 8.04
N GLN A 643 25.30 -22.80 6.73
CA GLN A 643 26.15 -21.80 6.07
C GLN A 643 25.50 -20.42 6.08
N ARG A 644 24.20 -20.35 5.80
CA ARG A 644 23.40 -19.11 5.91
C ARG A 644 23.53 -18.49 7.31
N GLN A 645 23.37 -19.29 8.34
CA GLN A 645 23.44 -18.84 9.73
C GLN A 645 24.85 -18.34 10.09
N ARG A 646 25.91 -19.00 9.60
CA ARG A 646 27.30 -18.57 9.80
C ARG A 646 27.62 -17.26 9.07
N ILE A 647 27.07 -17.02 7.88
CA ILE A 647 27.19 -15.72 7.18
C ILE A 647 26.50 -14.62 7.98
N LEU A 648 25.32 -14.87 8.57
CA LEU A 648 24.63 -13.90 9.41
C LEU A 648 25.39 -13.60 10.71
N LEU A 649 26.05 -14.61 11.29
CA LEU A 649 26.97 -14.42 12.42
C LEU A 649 28.19 -13.58 12.01
N ALA A 650 28.83 -13.89 10.86
CA ALA A 650 29.92 -13.10 10.32
C ALA A 650 29.53 -11.63 10.10
N ARG A 651 28.31 -11.36 9.64
CA ARG A 651 27.73 -10.01 9.51
C ARG A 651 27.69 -9.25 10.84
N ALA A 652 27.20 -9.91 11.89
CA ALA A 652 27.14 -9.31 13.23
C ALA A 652 28.55 -9.07 13.80
N ILE A 653 29.51 -9.97 13.56
CA ILE A 653 30.91 -9.85 13.99
C ILE A 653 31.62 -8.76 13.18
N TYR A 654 31.42 -8.69 11.87
CA TYR A 654 32.02 -7.66 11.01
C TYR A 654 31.64 -6.26 11.47
N LYS A 655 30.43 -6.05 11.93
CA LYS A 655 29.95 -4.77 12.46
C LYS A 655 30.68 -4.34 13.74
N ASN A 656 31.21 -5.26 14.54
CA ASN A 656 31.90 -5.06 15.80
C ASN A 656 31.13 -4.19 16.81
N PRO A 657 29.88 -4.53 17.16
CA PRO A 657 29.01 -3.73 18.01
C PRO A 657 29.39 -3.79 19.50
N GLU A 658 28.87 -2.84 20.31
CA GLU A 658 28.95 -2.89 21.77
C GLU A 658 27.87 -3.80 22.38
N TYR A 659 26.70 -3.85 21.75
CA TYR A 659 25.56 -4.70 22.15
C TYR A 659 25.31 -5.77 21.10
N ILE A 660 25.12 -7.02 21.53
CA ILE A 660 24.89 -8.15 20.65
C ILE A 660 23.57 -8.81 21.07
N PHE A 661 22.67 -8.97 20.11
CA PHE A 661 21.38 -9.66 20.31
C PHE A 661 21.30 -10.88 19.41
N LEU A 662 21.22 -12.06 20.01
CA LEU A 662 21.18 -13.34 19.29
C LEU A 662 19.88 -14.07 19.58
N ASP A 663 19.06 -14.27 18.57
CA ASP A 663 17.82 -15.05 18.67
C ASP A 663 17.99 -16.39 17.96
N GLU A 664 18.19 -17.45 18.78
CA GLU A 664 18.38 -18.81 18.29
C GLU A 664 19.47 -18.95 17.22
N ALA A 665 20.55 -18.15 17.33
CA ALA A 665 21.58 -17.98 16.30
C ALA A 665 22.41 -19.25 16.00
N THR A 666 22.26 -20.34 16.77
CA THR A 666 23.00 -21.59 16.58
C THR A 666 22.12 -22.80 16.27
N ASN A 667 20.80 -22.64 16.15
CA ASN A 667 19.86 -23.75 16.02
C ASN A 667 20.06 -24.63 14.78
N ALA A 668 20.49 -24.04 13.67
CA ALA A 668 20.74 -24.76 12.41
C ALA A 668 22.16 -25.32 12.27
N LEU A 669 22.99 -25.19 13.32
CA LEU A 669 24.38 -25.70 13.32
C LEU A 669 24.42 -27.13 13.86
N ASP A 670 25.33 -27.91 13.28
CA ASP A 670 25.70 -29.19 13.86
C ASP A 670 26.52 -28.99 15.15
N ALA A 671 26.64 -30.04 15.98
CA ALA A 671 27.25 -29.95 17.29
C ALA A 671 28.75 -29.54 17.24
N ILE A 672 29.47 -29.94 16.19
CA ILE A 672 30.91 -29.63 16.01
C ILE A 672 31.05 -28.14 15.69
N ASN A 673 30.37 -27.66 14.67
CA ASN A 673 30.40 -26.26 14.28
C ASN A 673 29.88 -25.34 15.39
N GLU A 674 28.84 -25.77 16.11
CA GLU A 674 28.33 -25.01 17.25
C GLU A 674 29.39 -24.81 18.33
N HIS A 675 30.11 -25.92 18.70
CA HIS A 675 31.15 -25.85 19.72
C HIS A 675 32.29 -24.90 19.32
N ILE A 676 32.78 -25.01 18.07
CA ILE A 676 33.85 -24.14 17.54
C ILE A 676 33.40 -22.67 17.57
N ILE A 677 32.21 -22.37 17.03
CA ILE A 677 31.68 -21.01 16.97
C ILE A 677 31.46 -20.43 18.35
N MET A 678 30.90 -21.21 19.29
CA MET A 678 30.72 -20.74 20.66
C MET A 678 32.02 -20.40 21.36
N ASN A 679 33.07 -21.18 21.14
CA ASN A 679 34.41 -20.87 21.68
C ASN A 679 34.97 -19.56 21.06
N ASN A 680 34.86 -19.39 19.75
CA ASN A 680 35.27 -18.15 19.08
C ASN A 680 34.47 -16.93 19.57
N LEU A 681 33.14 -17.08 19.72
CA LEU A 681 32.26 -16.02 20.18
C LEU A 681 32.51 -15.61 21.64
N ARG A 682 32.94 -16.53 22.53
CA ARG A 682 33.36 -16.18 23.90
C ARG A 682 34.48 -15.13 23.93
N ALA A 683 35.46 -15.27 23.03
CA ALA A 683 36.50 -14.27 22.88
C ALA A 683 35.99 -12.93 22.33
N PHE A 684 35.03 -12.98 21.44
CA PHE A 684 34.38 -11.81 20.85
C PHE A 684 33.46 -11.06 21.84
N TYR A 685 32.85 -11.76 22.77
CA TYR A 685 31.94 -11.20 23.79
C TYR A 685 32.66 -10.38 24.88
N LYS A 686 33.97 -10.55 25.03
CA LYS A 686 34.72 -9.82 26.06
C LYS A 686 34.57 -8.31 25.89
N GLY A 687 34.09 -7.65 26.94
CA GLY A 687 33.87 -6.19 26.95
C GLY A 687 32.60 -5.76 26.20
N LYS A 688 31.72 -6.67 25.81
CA LYS A 688 30.46 -6.39 25.13
C LYS A 688 29.27 -6.84 25.97
N THR A 689 28.14 -6.16 25.80
CA THR A 689 26.86 -6.56 26.40
C THR A 689 26.14 -7.51 25.46
N VAL A 690 25.93 -8.75 25.85
CA VAL A 690 25.38 -9.79 24.99
C VAL A 690 24.07 -10.32 25.56
N VAL A 691 23.04 -10.40 24.75
CA VAL A 691 21.74 -11.00 25.10
C VAL A 691 21.45 -12.13 24.12
N ILE A 692 21.30 -13.35 24.63
CA ILE A 692 21.12 -14.55 23.82
C ILE A 692 19.78 -15.19 24.18
N SER A 693 18.89 -15.37 23.21
CA SER A 693 17.76 -16.27 23.33
C SER A 693 18.22 -17.67 22.94
N ALA A 694 18.22 -18.59 23.86
CA ALA A 694 18.75 -19.93 23.63
C ALA A 694 17.82 -21.01 24.16
N HIS A 695 17.81 -22.12 23.40
CA HIS A 695 17.15 -23.36 23.79
C HIS A 695 18.16 -24.47 24.15
N ARG A 696 19.45 -24.30 23.86
CA ARG A 696 20.49 -25.31 24.12
C ARG A 696 21.26 -25.03 25.39
N LEU A 697 21.43 -26.07 26.21
CA LEU A 697 22.15 -25.98 27.48
C LEU A 697 23.60 -25.53 27.31
N SER A 698 24.28 -25.93 26.23
CA SER A 698 25.66 -25.53 25.87
C SER A 698 25.82 -23.99 25.80
N THR A 699 24.80 -23.31 25.35
CA THR A 699 24.81 -21.84 25.19
C THR A 699 24.44 -21.12 26.51
N ILE A 700 23.64 -21.75 27.35
CA ILE A 700 23.03 -21.13 28.57
C ILE A 700 23.99 -21.23 29.77
N LYS A 701 24.70 -22.36 29.89
CA LYS A 701 25.48 -22.73 31.09
C LYS A 701 26.53 -21.70 31.48
N ASP A 702 27.15 -21.05 30.48
CA ASP A 702 28.28 -20.11 30.68
C ASP A 702 27.83 -18.64 30.71
N ALA A 703 26.52 -18.37 30.73
CA ALA A 703 26.02 -17.01 30.83
C ALA A 703 26.21 -16.47 32.28
N ASP A 704 26.59 -15.18 32.37
CA ASP A 704 26.71 -14.48 33.65
C ASP A 704 25.36 -14.33 34.36
N GLN A 705 24.30 -14.22 33.57
CA GLN A 705 22.94 -14.11 34.06
C GLN A 705 21.98 -14.92 33.17
N ILE A 706 21.05 -15.63 33.77
CA ILE A 706 19.99 -16.35 33.09
C ILE A 706 18.64 -15.78 33.51
N ILE A 707 17.80 -15.47 32.56
CA ILE A 707 16.43 -14.96 32.74
C ILE A 707 15.46 -16.00 32.22
N VAL A 708 14.56 -16.47 33.06
CA VAL A 708 13.53 -17.45 32.70
C VAL A 708 12.22 -16.72 32.44
N MET A 709 11.71 -16.86 31.22
CA MET A 709 10.43 -16.31 30.80
C MET A 709 9.34 -17.38 30.70
N ASN A 710 8.16 -17.02 31.12
CA ASN A 710 6.97 -17.86 30.99
C ASN A 710 5.74 -16.96 30.72
N LYS A 711 5.00 -17.25 29.63
CA LYS A 711 3.77 -16.54 29.24
C LYS A 711 3.90 -15.01 29.34
N GLY A 712 4.96 -14.46 28.76
CA GLY A 712 5.19 -13.02 28.70
C GLY A 712 5.76 -12.38 29.97
N LYS A 713 6.06 -13.17 31.03
CA LYS A 713 6.59 -12.66 32.32
C LYS A 713 7.95 -13.24 32.63
N VAL A 714 8.77 -12.48 33.36
CA VAL A 714 9.99 -12.99 33.98
C VAL A 714 9.62 -13.71 35.27
N VAL A 715 9.96 -15.00 35.35
CA VAL A 715 9.63 -15.83 36.54
C VAL A 715 10.83 -16.12 37.42
N GLU A 716 12.02 -16.24 36.84
CA GLU A 716 13.28 -16.50 37.59
C GLU A 716 14.42 -15.73 36.96
N SER A 717 15.38 -15.30 37.77
CA SER A 717 16.64 -14.71 37.33
C SER A 717 17.75 -15.13 38.29
N GLY A 718 18.95 -15.42 37.75
CA GLY A 718 20.14 -15.79 38.51
C GLY A 718 21.20 -16.47 37.63
N THR A 719 22.24 -17.01 38.26
CA THR A 719 23.25 -17.82 37.59
C THR A 719 22.76 -19.28 37.38
N HIS A 720 23.45 -20.02 36.54
CA HIS A 720 23.11 -21.43 36.30
C HIS A 720 23.02 -22.25 37.59
N GLN A 721 24.00 -22.10 38.50
CA GLN A 721 24.03 -22.83 39.75
C GLN A 721 22.93 -22.44 40.73
N GLU A 722 22.64 -21.15 40.84
CA GLU A 722 21.56 -20.63 41.66
C GLU A 722 20.18 -21.14 41.25
N LEU A 723 19.93 -21.13 39.91
CA LEU A 723 18.66 -21.54 39.36
C LEU A 723 18.46 -23.07 39.43
N LEU A 724 19.52 -23.87 39.31
CA LEU A 724 19.47 -25.30 39.56
C LEU A 724 19.13 -25.61 41.01
N ASN A 725 19.74 -24.89 41.98
CA ASN A 725 19.51 -25.09 43.40
C ASN A 725 18.08 -24.71 43.83
N LYS A 726 17.46 -23.71 43.14
CA LYS A 726 16.06 -23.30 43.39
C LYS A 726 15.05 -24.37 42.97
N LYS A 727 15.43 -25.35 42.11
CA LYS A 727 14.55 -26.41 41.56
C LYS A 727 13.24 -25.91 40.99
N GLY A 728 13.25 -24.68 40.45
CA GLY A 728 12.09 -24.02 39.89
C GLY A 728 11.86 -24.36 38.40
N ARG A 729 11.31 -23.41 37.65
CA ARG A 729 11.00 -23.58 36.20
C ARG A 729 12.24 -23.85 35.35
N TYR A 730 13.36 -23.19 35.68
CA TYR A 730 14.65 -23.43 35.01
C TYR A 730 15.07 -24.91 35.13
N TYR A 731 15.02 -25.46 36.33
CA TYR A 731 15.36 -26.85 36.56
C TYR A 731 14.48 -27.81 35.75
N GLN A 732 13.16 -27.51 35.67
CA GLN A 732 12.24 -28.31 34.82
C GLN A 732 12.59 -28.26 33.35
N LEU A 733 12.96 -27.05 32.80
CA LEU A 733 13.34 -26.90 31.42
C LEU A 733 14.62 -27.72 31.11
N ILE A 734 15.62 -27.65 31.97
CA ILE A 734 16.88 -28.42 31.83
C ILE A 734 16.63 -29.92 31.91
N LYS A 735 15.85 -30.36 32.87
CA LYS A 735 15.51 -31.78 33.05
C LYS A 735 14.80 -32.35 31.81
N ASN A 736 13.89 -31.60 31.22
CA ASN A 736 13.21 -32.01 29.99
C ASN A 736 14.15 -32.10 28.79
N GLN A 737 15.21 -31.25 28.71
CA GLN A 737 16.20 -31.29 27.65
C GLN A 737 17.22 -32.43 27.78
N MET A 738 17.57 -32.82 29.01
CA MET A 738 18.53 -33.89 29.26
C MET A 738 17.94 -35.31 29.11
N GLY A 739 16.60 -35.43 28.97
CA GLY A 739 15.92 -36.72 28.95
C GLY A 739 15.91 -37.35 30.33
N THR A 740 14.98 -38.28 30.60
CA THR A 740 14.72 -38.93 31.89
C THR A 740 15.84 -39.88 32.40
N SER A 741 17.06 -39.85 31.79
CA SER A 741 18.09 -40.91 32.04
C SER A 741 19.40 -40.42 32.65
N THR A 742 19.58 -39.16 33.04
CA THR A 742 20.81 -38.74 33.70
C THR A 742 20.51 -37.97 34.98
N THR A 743 20.92 -38.55 36.10
CA THR A 743 21.00 -37.88 37.41
C THR A 743 21.94 -36.68 37.26
N ILE A 744 21.45 -35.49 37.54
CA ILE A 744 22.21 -34.26 37.58
C ILE A 744 23.11 -34.34 38.83
N ASN A 745 24.39 -34.61 38.67
CA ASN A 745 25.43 -34.44 39.67
C ASN A 745 25.96 -33.03 39.62
#